data_90ad185996cc2b7c44608557272d1e12
#
_entry.id   90ad185996cc2b7c44608557272d1e12
#
_cell.length_a   1.000
_cell.length_b   1.000
_cell.length_c   1.000
_cell.angle_alpha   90.00
_cell.angle_beta   90.00
_cell.angle_gamma   90.00
#
_symmetry.space_group_name_H-M   'P 1'
#
loop_
_entity.id
_entity.type
_entity.pdbx_description
1 polymer ?
#
loop_
_entity_poly.entity_id
_entity_poly.type
_entity_poly.pdbx_seq_one_letter_code
_entity_poly.pdbx_strand_id
1 'polypeptide(L)'
;MTQADRPNDERYDAQRVEMKWFERWQQDAALYAAEVDSTKKKYYVLEMLPYPSGALHMGHVRNYSIGDALARYMWMNGYNVLHPMGWDSFGLPAENAAISNKTPPREWTLRNIANMKAQMKRLGFAYDWSREVTTCFPEYYRWNQWFFLKLYERGLVYRKKSKVNWCPKCATVLANEQVLTNGCCWRHEDTLVEQRELEQWFVRTTKYAEELLNDLDKLEGWPDKVRTMQRNWIGRSEGTLVDFKLEGNAGPAGSTISVFTTRVDTIYGATSVQLAPEHPLVADFTRYNQPLGDAVKQMIAEQRKAKEAGDIGEIEKHGVNTHRFAINPFSGEKVPIWIANYILMDYGTGAIMSVPAHDERDYDFAKKYKLEIRLVILPISNDPEETMTEPQLPFVAHEGMTINSGPFSGMSCADAIKKMSAFAEEKGFGKATVTYRLKDWGISRQRYWGTPIPMLYCAKDGLVPVAEKDLPVILPENVKITLAGGSPLADVPEFVNATCPKCGGPARRETDTMDTFVDSSWYFYRYTDACNDRAPFDSKVAQYWFGDRGIDQYIGGVEHAILHLIYSRFWTKFMRDMGMITNDEPVERLFTQGMVIKDGRKMSKNLGNVVSPDEMVARYGADAARLYSLFAAPPDRDLDWQDSGIEGIQRFLGRVYRFFVRNAQPDAREVMPAELSPEARAIQRKLHQTIKRVSDDFQGRWHFNTCISAIMELVNTLYGAEDAIARNAVPTPFLAEVQRDLMLLLAPFAPYLAHELWEMTGQKGSLLRAAWPKYDPALAKEEEIEIPVQINGKLRSRIVVPADSSEEFVIEQALADEKVRGAIAGKQIVKKIYVPGKMVNLVVK
;
A
#
# COMPACT_ATOMS: atom_id res chain seq x y z
N MET A 1 10.33 22.73 -42.14
CA MET A 1 11.08 21.70 -42.89
C MET A 1 10.53 21.67 -44.31
N THR A 2 11.37 21.80 -45.31
CA THR A 2 10.98 21.55 -46.70
C THR A 2 10.86 20.04 -46.92
N GLN A 3 10.18 19.61 -47.98
CA GLN A 3 10.03 18.17 -48.32
C GLN A 3 11.39 17.44 -48.41
N ALA A 4 12.49 18.19 -48.63
CA ALA A 4 13.87 17.70 -48.68
C ALA A 4 14.51 17.38 -47.30
N ASP A 5 13.93 17.88 -46.20
CA ASP A 5 14.47 17.67 -44.83
C ASP A 5 13.82 16.49 -44.09
N ARG A 6 12.96 15.71 -44.75
CA ARG A 6 12.33 14.53 -44.16
C ARG A 6 13.34 13.39 -44.07
N PRO A 7 13.38 12.63 -42.94
CA PRO A 7 14.19 11.43 -42.90
C PRO A 7 13.76 10.49 -44.03
N ASN A 8 14.68 10.12 -44.89
CA ASN A 8 14.43 9.12 -45.96
C ASN A 8 14.24 7.70 -45.41
N ASP A 9 14.48 7.49 -44.11
CA ASP A 9 14.38 6.20 -43.45
C ASP A 9 13.06 6.09 -42.69
N GLU A 10 12.14 5.29 -43.20
CA GLU A 10 10.86 4.95 -42.51
C GLU A 10 11.04 4.03 -41.31
N ARG A 11 12.25 3.57 -41.06
CA ARG A 11 12.53 2.69 -39.92
C ARG A 11 12.70 3.50 -38.66
N TYR A 12 11.88 3.17 -37.66
CA TYR A 12 12.03 3.72 -36.30
C TYR A 12 13.28 3.16 -35.65
N ASP A 13 14.24 4.01 -35.41
CA ASP A 13 15.44 3.72 -34.59
C ASP A 13 15.26 4.30 -33.19
N ALA A 14 14.79 3.46 -32.25
CA ALA A 14 14.54 3.86 -30.89
C ALA A 14 15.82 4.38 -30.20
N GLN A 15 16.97 3.74 -30.41
CA GLN A 15 18.21 4.15 -29.77
C GLN A 15 18.65 5.56 -30.21
N ARG A 16 18.60 5.85 -31.49
CA ARG A 16 18.93 7.18 -32.02
C ARG A 16 17.99 8.26 -31.47
N VAL A 17 16.67 8.02 -31.56
CA VAL A 17 15.65 8.98 -31.10
C VAL A 17 15.75 9.23 -29.61
N GLU A 18 15.83 8.17 -28.82
CA GLU A 18 15.88 8.28 -27.37
C GLU A 18 17.15 8.93 -26.85
N MET A 19 18.32 8.63 -27.46
CA MET A 19 19.57 9.30 -27.07
C MET A 19 19.56 10.79 -27.38
N LYS A 20 19.02 11.18 -28.56
CA LYS A 20 18.85 12.60 -28.92
C LYS A 20 18.06 13.36 -27.85
N TRP A 21 16.92 12.83 -27.42
CA TRP A 21 16.06 13.50 -26.46
C TRP A 21 16.58 13.37 -25.03
N PHE A 22 17.18 12.24 -24.67
CA PHE A 22 17.86 12.07 -23.40
C PHE A 22 18.92 13.15 -23.18
N GLU A 23 19.82 13.36 -24.15
CA GLU A 23 20.86 14.38 -24.07
C GLU A 23 20.28 15.79 -23.93
N ARG A 24 19.23 16.13 -24.68
CA ARG A 24 18.56 17.43 -24.57
C ARG A 24 17.93 17.63 -23.20
N TRP A 25 17.25 16.63 -22.66
CA TRP A 25 16.62 16.74 -21.34
C TRP A 25 17.64 16.83 -20.21
N GLN A 26 18.81 16.21 -20.36
CA GLN A 26 19.88 16.37 -19.35
C GLN A 26 20.47 17.80 -19.34
N GLN A 27 20.36 18.55 -20.43
CA GLN A 27 20.84 19.95 -20.51
C GLN A 27 19.86 20.96 -19.90
N ASP A 28 18.60 20.57 -19.68
CA ASP A 28 17.58 21.45 -19.11
C ASP A 28 17.19 20.98 -17.70
N ALA A 29 17.92 21.45 -16.71
CA ALA A 29 17.67 21.11 -15.30
C ALA A 29 16.29 21.62 -14.79
N ALA A 30 15.70 22.61 -15.46
CA ALA A 30 14.41 23.19 -15.07
C ALA A 30 13.21 22.51 -15.75
N LEU A 31 13.45 21.62 -16.71
CA LEU A 31 12.38 21.02 -17.53
C LEU A 31 11.22 20.45 -16.71
N TYR A 32 11.54 19.75 -15.61
CA TYR A 32 10.58 19.10 -14.71
C TYR A 32 10.47 19.76 -13.35
N ALA A 33 11.14 20.90 -13.14
CA ALA A 33 11.12 21.58 -11.86
C ALA A 33 9.73 22.13 -11.54
N ALA A 34 9.29 21.89 -10.29
CA ALA A 34 8.09 22.50 -9.77
C ALA A 34 8.27 24.01 -9.58
N GLU A 35 7.27 24.79 -9.99
CA GLU A 35 7.31 26.24 -9.86
C GLU A 35 7.21 26.67 -8.39
N VAL A 36 8.02 27.62 -7.99
CA VAL A 36 7.90 28.31 -6.72
C VAL A 36 6.97 29.52 -6.93
N ASP A 37 6.10 29.81 -5.97
CA ASP A 37 5.16 30.93 -6.03
C ASP A 37 4.21 30.90 -7.25
N SER A 38 3.79 29.72 -7.68
CA SER A 38 2.88 29.55 -8.80
C SER A 38 1.44 29.92 -8.45
N THR A 39 0.77 30.60 -9.38
CA THR A 39 -0.69 30.85 -9.31
C THR A 39 -1.50 29.67 -9.86
N LYS A 40 -0.85 28.69 -10.46
CA LYS A 40 -1.48 27.48 -10.99
C LYS A 40 -1.97 26.59 -9.88
N LYS A 41 -2.97 25.75 -10.15
CA LYS A 41 -3.32 24.65 -9.26
C LYS A 41 -2.13 23.72 -9.08
N LYS A 42 -1.84 23.34 -7.85
CA LYS A 42 -0.80 22.37 -7.55
C LYS A 42 -1.27 20.94 -7.81
N TYR A 43 -0.34 20.06 -8.13
CA TYR A 43 -0.59 18.63 -8.12
C TYR A 43 0.68 17.89 -7.66
N TYR A 44 0.59 17.17 -6.57
CA TYR A 44 1.69 16.41 -6.01
C TYR A 44 1.52 14.93 -6.36
N VAL A 45 2.35 14.43 -7.26
CA VAL A 45 2.44 13.01 -7.64
C VAL A 45 3.66 12.42 -6.95
N LEU A 46 3.49 11.30 -6.30
CA LEU A 46 4.57 10.65 -5.59
C LEU A 46 4.50 9.13 -5.73
N GLU A 47 5.61 8.50 -6.05
CA GLU A 47 5.86 7.07 -5.88
C GLU A 47 6.66 6.83 -4.61
N MET A 48 6.48 5.62 -4.04
CA MET A 48 7.26 5.23 -2.87
C MET A 48 8.75 5.21 -3.19
N LEU A 49 9.54 5.73 -2.26
CA LEU A 49 11.00 5.76 -2.29
C LEU A 49 11.62 4.38 -2.52
N PRO A 50 12.53 4.22 -3.49
CA PRO A 50 13.24 2.97 -3.67
C PRO A 50 14.37 2.79 -2.66
N TYR A 51 14.64 1.52 -2.30
CA TYR A 51 15.85 1.12 -1.59
C TYR A 51 16.99 0.89 -2.57
N PRO A 52 18.11 1.61 -2.47
CA PRO A 52 19.24 1.47 -3.39
C PRO A 52 20.13 0.26 -3.04
N SER A 53 19.54 -0.92 -2.95
CA SER A 53 20.23 -2.18 -2.64
C SER A 53 20.72 -2.94 -3.88
N GLY A 54 20.45 -2.42 -5.08
CA GLY A 54 20.84 -2.99 -6.37
C GLY A 54 20.27 -2.20 -7.54
N ALA A 55 20.32 -2.76 -8.74
CA ALA A 55 19.72 -2.15 -9.94
C ALA A 55 18.19 -2.18 -9.90
N LEU A 56 17.54 -1.33 -10.68
CA LEU A 56 16.10 -1.37 -10.93
C LEU A 56 15.69 -2.72 -11.54
N HIS A 57 14.45 -3.10 -11.36
CA HIS A 57 13.78 -4.21 -12.05
C HIS A 57 12.46 -3.72 -12.67
N MET A 58 11.82 -4.52 -13.52
CA MET A 58 10.62 -4.10 -14.25
C MET A 58 9.43 -3.75 -13.34
N GLY A 59 9.40 -4.24 -12.10
CA GLY A 59 8.43 -3.78 -11.11
C GLY A 59 8.58 -2.30 -10.74
N HIS A 60 9.81 -1.81 -10.62
CA HIS A 60 10.09 -0.38 -10.45
C HIS A 60 9.69 0.41 -11.70
N VAL A 61 10.03 -0.10 -12.89
CA VAL A 61 9.67 0.57 -14.15
C VAL A 61 8.16 0.75 -14.26
N ARG A 62 7.39 -0.28 -13.90
CA ARG A 62 5.93 -0.20 -13.89
C ARG A 62 5.41 0.87 -12.94
N ASN A 63 5.88 0.86 -11.69
CA ASN A 63 5.48 1.83 -10.67
C ASN A 63 5.73 3.26 -11.14
N TYR A 64 6.97 3.52 -11.56
CA TYR A 64 7.40 4.86 -11.94
C TYR A 64 6.80 5.31 -13.29
N SER A 65 6.50 4.38 -14.20
CA SER A 65 5.78 4.72 -15.45
C SER A 65 4.35 5.16 -15.20
N ILE A 66 3.67 4.61 -14.16
CA ILE A 66 2.32 5.01 -13.77
C ILE A 66 2.33 6.48 -13.29
N GLY A 67 3.23 6.81 -12.35
CA GLY A 67 3.34 8.16 -11.81
C GLY A 67 3.82 9.17 -12.84
N ASP A 68 4.80 8.81 -13.67
CA ASP A 68 5.30 9.67 -14.74
C ASP A 68 4.23 9.97 -15.80
N ALA A 69 3.41 8.99 -16.18
CA ALA A 69 2.31 9.22 -17.11
C ALA A 69 1.29 10.21 -16.52
N LEU A 70 0.97 10.08 -15.24
CA LEU A 70 0.07 11.01 -14.54
C LEU A 70 0.68 12.41 -14.43
N ALA A 71 1.96 12.51 -14.06
CA ALA A 71 2.65 13.80 -13.94
C ALA A 71 2.62 14.56 -15.27
N ARG A 72 2.92 13.89 -16.38
CA ARG A 72 2.86 14.47 -17.73
C ARG A 72 1.45 14.92 -18.09
N TYR A 73 0.45 14.08 -17.84
CA TYR A 73 -0.96 14.44 -18.03
C TYR A 73 -1.34 15.70 -17.25
N MET A 74 -0.91 15.83 -16.00
CA MET A 74 -1.24 16.97 -15.15
C MET A 74 -0.55 18.27 -15.62
N TRP A 75 0.75 18.20 -16.06
CA TRP A 75 1.41 19.36 -16.70
C TRP A 75 0.66 19.84 -17.93
N MET A 76 0.22 18.91 -18.80
CA MET A 76 -0.53 19.22 -20.01
C MET A 76 -1.94 19.77 -19.72
N ASN A 77 -2.46 19.54 -18.51
CA ASN A 77 -3.69 20.15 -18.00
C ASN A 77 -3.45 21.47 -17.24
N GLY A 78 -2.23 22.01 -17.30
CA GLY A 78 -1.91 23.32 -16.77
C GLY A 78 -1.62 23.38 -15.27
N TYR A 79 -1.45 22.23 -14.60
CA TYR A 79 -1.09 22.21 -13.18
C TYR A 79 0.39 22.56 -12.96
N ASN A 80 0.69 23.10 -11.78
CA ASN A 80 2.04 23.07 -11.22
C ASN A 80 2.24 21.72 -10.55
N VAL A 81 3.11 20.89 -11.10
CA VAL A 81 3.28 19.50 -10.65
C VAL A 81 4.57 19.36 -9.87
N LEU A 82 4.48 18.79 -8.68
CA LEU A 82 5.62 18.29 -7.91
C LEU A 82 5.73 16.78 -8.13
N HIS A 83 6.79 16.35 -8.79
CA HIS A 83 7.10 14.95 -9.07
C HIS A 83 8.56 14.68 -8.71
N PRO A 84 8.87 14.53 -7.41
CA PRO A 84 10.23 14.37 -6.90
C PRO A 84 10.65 12.90 -6.87
N MET A 85 11.96 12.67 -6.73
CA MET A 85 12.53 11.36 -6.48
C MET A 85 13.68 11.45 -5.47
N GLY A 86 13.92 10.37 -4.74
CA GLY A 86 15.01 10.24 -3.76
C GLY A 86 15.24 8.79 -3.37
N TRP A 87 15.94 8.59 -2.24
CA TRP A 87 16.50 7.29 -1.90
C TRP A 87 16.29 7.00 -0.41
N ASP A 88 15.58 5.90 -0.11
CA ASP A 88 15.59 5.28 1.21
C ASP A 88 16.86 4.45 1.34
N SER A 89 17.91 5.10 1.80
CA SER A 89 19.28 4.66 1.62
C SER A 89 19.91 4.07 2.86
N PHE A 90 19.22 4.07 4.00
CA PHE A 90 19.57 3.35 5.21
C PHE A 90 18.96 1.94 5.27
N GLY A 91 19.29 1.20 6.28
CA GLY A 91 18.67 -0.05 6.64
C GLY A 91 19.37 -1.31 6.13
N LEU A 92 18.84 -2.43 6.57
CA LEU A 92 19.36 -3.77 6.36
C LEU A 92 19.58 -4.19 4.91
N PRO A 93 18.73 -3.85 3.93
CA PRO A 93 18.96 -4.28 2.55
C PRO A 93 20.29 -3.79 2.00
N ALA A 94 20.60 -2.52 2.22
CA ALA A 94 21.86 -1.92 1.78
C ALA A 94 23.06 -2.47 2.56
N GLU A 95 22.92 -2.61 3.88
CA GLU A 95 23.98 -3.14 4.74
C GLU A 95 24.32 -4.59 4.42
N ASN A 96 23.30 -5.46 4.30
CA ASN A 96 23.51 -6.86 3.99
C ASN A 96 24.10 -7.06 2.58
N ALA A 97 23.66 -6.28 1.60
CA ALA A 97 24.23 -6.30 0.26
C ALA A 97 25.70 -5.86 0.28
N ALA A 98 26.03 -4.82 1.03
CA ALA A 98 27.40 -4.34 1.20
C ALA A 98 28.29 -5.39 1.86
N ILE A 99 27.83 -6.06 2.92
CA ILE A 99 28.55 -7.16 3.58
C ILE A 99 28.80 -8.29 2.59
N SER A 100 27.79 -8.72 1.86
CA SER A 100 27.88 -9.81 0.86
C SER A 100 28.87 -9.48 -0.26
N ASN A 101 28.97 -8.21 -0.63
CA ASN A 101 29.88 -7.72 -1.67
C ASN A 101 31.23 -7.21 -1.12
N LYS A 102 31.49 -7.37 0.19
CA LYS A 102 32.72 -6.92 0.88
C LYS A 102 33.06 -5.46 0.63
N THR A 103 32.05 -4.60 0.60
CA THR A 103 32.15 -3.17 0.32
C THR A 103 31.55 -2.40 1.50
N PRO A 104 32.06 -1.21 1.90
CA PRO A 104 31.43 -0.39 2.92
C PRO A 104 29.99 -0.03 2.52
N PRO A 105 29.01 -0.03 3.45
CA PRO A 105 27.60 0.26 3.14
C PRO A 105 27.39 1.60 2.44
N ARG A 106 28.10 2.63 2.86
CA ARG A 106 28.04 3.96 2.23
C ARG A 106 28.45 3.91 0.76
N GLU A 107 29.59 3.32 0.45
CA GLU A 107 30.10 3.22 -0.92
C GLU A 107 29.16 2.38 -1.81
N TRP A 108 28.73 1.22 -1.30
CA TRP A 108 27.76 0.37 -1.98
C TRP A 108 26.46 1.12 -2.30
N THR A 109 25.92 1.81 -1.30
CA THR A 109 24.66 2.55 -1.42
C THR A 109 24.78 3.68 -2.44
N LEU A 110 25.83 4.52 -2.35
CA LEU A 110 26.02 5.64 -3.28
C LEU A 110 26.24 5.20 -4.73
N ARG A 111 26.96 4.09 -4.92
CA ARG A 111 27.12 3.48 -6.26
C ARG A 111 25.78 3.00 -6.83
N ASN A 112 24.94 2.37 -6.02
CA ASN A 112 23.62 1.94 -6.47
C ASN A 112 22.69 3.13 -6.74
N ILE A 113 22.71 4.17 -5.94
CA ILE A 113 21.98 5.41 -6.19
C ILE A 113 22.36 5.98 -7.55
N ALA A 114 23.65 6.13 -7.83
CA ALA A 114 24.12 6.64 -9.11
C ALA A 114 23.65 5.78 -10.29
N ASN A 115 23.72 4.46 -10.16
CA ASN A 115 23.25 3.52 -11.19
C ASN A 115 21.73 3.61 -11.41
N MET A 116 20.94 3.53 -10.33
CA MET A 116 19.47 3.60 -10.44
C MET A 116 19.00 4.96 -10.99
N LYS A 117 19.67 6.05 -10.59
CA LYS A 117 19.40 7.39 -11.12
C LYS A 117 19.67 7.47 -12.61
N ALA A 118 20.78 6.88 -13.08
CA ALA A 118 21.09 6.81 -14.50
C ALA A 118 20.04 6.00 -15.26
N GLN A 119 19.60 4.86 -14.73
CA GLN A 119 18.53 4.05 -15.30
C GLN A 119 17.19 4.80 -15.39
N MET A 120 16.79 5.52 -14.31
CA MET A 120 15.57 6.33 -14.30
C MET A 120 15.61 7.45 -15.35
N LYS A 121 16.74 8.13 -15.46
CA LYS A 121 16.94 9.16 -16.46
C LYS A 121 16.90 8.58 -17.87
N ARG A 122 17.52 7.43 -18.12
CA ARG A 122 17.51 6.76 -19.41
C ARG A 122 16.11 6.25 -19.81
N LEU A 123 15.28 5.88 -18.83
CA LEU A 123 13.86 5.55 -19.02
C LEU A 123 12.99 6.80 -19.30
N GLY A 124 13.56 7.99 -19.20
CA GLY A 124 12.87 9.24 -19.50
C GLY A 124 11.86 9.68 -18.45
N PHE A 125 12.00 9.24 -17.19
CA PHE A 125 11.10 9.70 -16.13
C PHE A 125 11.31 11.18 -15.81
N ALA A 126 10.21 11.89 -15.68
CA ALA A 126 10.15 13.35 -15.53
C ALA A 126 10.18 13.75 -14.04
N TYR A 127 11.30 13.46 -13.38
CA TYR A 127 11.49 13.82 -11.97
C TYR A 127 12.14 15.18 -11.79
N ASP A 128 11.68 15.92 -10.78
CA ASP A 128 12.35 17.13 -10.30
C ASP A 128 13.55 16.75 -9.43
N TRP A 129 14.70 16.55 -10.07
CA TRP A 129 15.95 16.18 -9.40
C TRP A 129 16.55 17.29 -8.51
N SER A 130 16.05 18.52 -8.60
CA SER A 130 16.47 19.60 -7.70
C SER A 130 16.00 19.38 -6.26
N ARG A 131 15.02 18.51 -6.08
CA ARG A 131 14.42 18.14 -4.79
C ARG A 131 14.81 16.74 -4.32
N GLU A 132 15.86 16.17 -4.91
CA GLU A 132 16.37 14.85 -4.54
C GLU A 132 16.75 14.80 -3.06
N VAL A 133 16.32 13.77 -2.35
CA VAL A 133 16.70 13.48 -0.97
C VAL A 133 17.36 12.11 -0.87
N THR A 134 18.34 12.00 0.03
CA THR A 134 19.06 10.77 0.31
C THR A 134 19.10 10.58 1.81
N THR A 135 18.37 9.59 2.33
CA THR A 135 18.12 9.49 3.77
C THR A 135 19.35 9.22 4.59
N CYS A 136 20.41 8.63 4.00
CA CYS A 136 21.68 8.38 4.70
C CYS A 136 22.62 9.59 4.77
N PHE A 137 22.25 10.73 4.23
CA PHE A 137 23.05 11.94 4.35
C PHE A 137 22.74 12.68 5.64
N PRO A 138 23.76 13.28 6.30
CA PRO A 138 23.61 14.05 7.53
C PRO A 138 22.57 15.18 7.42
N GLU A 139 22.45 15.80 6.25
CA GLU A 139 21.50 16.88 5.94
C GLU A 139 20.03 16.38 6.00
N TYR A 140 19.81 15.07 5.85
CA TYR A 140 18.50 14.46 6.01
C TYR A 140 18.34 13.89 7.42
N TYR A 141 19.21 12.96 7.86
CA TYR A 141 18.97 12.23 9.09
C TYR A 141 19.12 13.06 10.37
N ARG A 142 19.76 14.25 10.31
CA ARG A 142 19.69 15.22 11.41
C ARG A 142 18.27 15.53 11.83
N TRP A 143 17.34 15.52 10.88
CA TRP A 143 15.94 15.81 11.15
C TRP A 143 15.21 14.61 11.74
N ASN A 144 15.57 13.37 11.42
CA ASN A 144 15.12 12.19 12.15
C ASN A 144 15.51 12.28 13.62
N GLN A 145 16.76 12.69 13.88
CA GLN A 145 17.24 12.89 15.24
C GLN A 145 16.50 14.03 15.95
N TRP A 146 16.26 15.13 15.26
CA TRP A 146 15.48 16.22 15.79
C TRP A 146 14.04 15.81 16.12
N PHE A 147 13.36 15.11 15.23
CA PHE A 147 12.03 14.54 15.49
C PHE A 147 12.05 13.59 16.67
N PHE A 148 13.06 12.74 16.79
CA PHE A 148 13.21 11.87 17.95
C PHE A 148 13.27 12.67 19.26
N LEU A 149 14.03 13.76 19.30
CA LEU A 149 14.09 14.65 20.48
C LEU A 149 12.73 15.28 20.76
N LYS A 150 12.00 15.72 19.75
CA LYS A 150 10.65 16.29 19.91
C LYS A 150 9.62 15.27 20.41
N LEU A 151 9.70 14.03 19.93
CA LEU A 151 8.92 12.92 20.46
C LEU A 151 9.28 12.61 21.93
N TYR A 152 10.56 12.64 22.27
CA TYR A 152 11.05 12.42 23.62
C TYR A 152 10.57 13.51 24.58
N GLU A 153 10.69 14.78 24.23
CA GLU A 153 10.18 15.94 24.99
C GLU A 153 8.67 15.82 25.30
N ARG A 154 7.90 15.27 24.38
CA ARG A 154 6.44 15.06 24.53
C ARG A 154 6.07 13.74 25.19
N GLY A 155 7.04 12.95 25.64
CA GLY A 155 6.81 11.63 26.24
C GLY A 155 6.22 10.59 25.28
N LEU A 156 6.39 10.81 23.96
CA LEU A 156 5.96 9.89 22.89
C LEU A 156 7.03 8.87 22.55
N VAL A 157 8.25 9.03 23.04
CA VAL A 157 9.33 8.03 22.96
C VAL A 157 9.77 7.65 24.35
N TYR A 158 9.98 6.38 24.59
CA TYR A 158 10.43 5.83 25.87
C TYR A 158 11.31 4.60 25.66
N ARG A 159 12.11 4.29 26.66
CA ARG A 159 13.00 3.13 26.71
C ARG A 159 12.45 2.11 27.70
N LYS A 160 12.44 0.85 27.32
CA LYS A 160 11.92 -0.22 28.17
C LYS A 160 12.60 -1.54 27.83
N LYS A 161 12.89 -2.35 28.85
CA LYS A 161 13.24 -3.75 28.70
C LYS A 161 11.99 -4.53 28.36
N SER A 162 11.98 -5.20 27.20
CA SER A 162 10.82 -5.91 26.68
C SER A 162 11.24 -7.15 25.90
N LYS A 163 10.35 -8.12 25.80
CA LYS A 163 10.47 -9.18 24.81
C LYS A 163 10.23 -8.55 23.43
N VAL A 164 11.17 -8.76 22.54
CA VAL A 164 11.17 -8.20 21.17
C VAL A 164 11.41 -9.30 20.16
N ASN A 165 10.91 -9.07 18.96
CA ASN A 165 11.07 -9.97 17.85
C ASN A 165 12.49 -9.86 17.29
N TRP A 166 13.26 -10.93 17.35
CA TRP A 166 14.63 -10.99 16.84
C TRP A 166 14.71 -11.90 15.61
N CYS A 167 15.22 -11.41 14.51
CA CYS A 167 15.52 -12.24 13.36
C CYS A 167 16.99 -12.68 13.41
N PRO A 168 17.29 -13.99 13.51
CA PRO A 168 18.68 -14.45 13.57
C PRO A 168 19.46 -14.21 12.28
N LYS A 169 18.82 -14.25 11.12
CA LYS A 169 19.47 -13.92 9.83
C LYS A 169 19.71 -12.40 9.67
N CYS A 170 18.78 -11.57 10.12
CA CYS A 170 19.00 -10.13 10.15
C CYS A 170 19.98 -9.71 11.24
N ALA A 171 20.16 -10.50 12.28
CA ALA A 171 20.91 -10.20 13.52
C ALA A 171 20.46 -8.88 14.17
N THR A 172 19.15 -8.63 14.21
CA THR A 172 18.55 -7.41 14.78
C THR A 172 17.10 -7.64 15.18
N VAL A 173 16.57 -6.67 15.95
CA VAL A 173 15.16 -6.59 16.33
C VAL A 173 14.29 -6.20 15.14
N LEU A 174 13.07 -6.73 15.09
CA LEU A 174 12.01 -6.39 14.16
C LEU A 174 10.85 -5.73 14.90
N ALA A 175 10.21 -4.76 14.28
CA ALA A 175 8.90 -4.28 14.74
C ALA A 175 7.84 -5.38 14.53
N ASN A 176 6.70 -5.28 15.24
CA ASN A 176 5.64 -6.29 15.14
C ASN A 176 5.11 -6.42 13.69
N GLU A 177 5.02 -5.31 13.00
CA GLU A 177 4.57 -5.19 11.61
C GLU A 177 5.54 -5.87 10.61
N GLN A 178 6.77 -6.12 11.04
CA GLN A 178 7.82 -6.79 10.24
C GLN A 178 7.86 -8.31 10.46
N VAL A 179 6.91 -8.85 11.20
CA VAL A 179 6.73 -10.29 11.40
C VAL A 179 5.51 -10.75 10.61
N LEU A 180 5.71 -11.71 9.71
CA LEU A 180 4.64 -12.28 8.91
C LEU A 180 3.66 -13.10 9.75
N THR A 181 2.48 -13.38 9.22
CA THR A 181 1.45 -14.16 9.91
C THR A 181 1.91 -15.57 10.30
N ASN A 182 2.83 -16.15 9.54
CA ASN A 182 3.46 -17.45 9.85
C ASN A 182 4.59 -17.35 10.91
N GLY A 183 4.82 -16.17 11.50
CA GLY A 183 5.87 -15.94 12.50
C GLY A 183 7.28 -15.76 11.92
N CYS A 184 7.43 -15.71 10.62
CA CYS A 184 8.72 -15.50 9.96
C CYS A 184 9.06 -14.00 9.78
N CYS A 185 10.32 -13.71 9.53
CA CYS A 185 10.80 -12.39 9.18
C CYS A 185 10.28 -11.99 7.79
N TRP A 186 9.72 -10.81 7.64
CA TRP A 186 9.20 -10.29 6.36
C TRP A 186 10.23 -10.24 5.21
N ARG A 187 11.53 -10.25 5.55
CA ARG A 187 12.65 -10.29 4.58
C ARG A 187 13.21 -11.68 4.36
N HIS A 188 13.10 -12.53 5.34
CA HIS A 188 13.55 -13.92 5.33
C HIS A 188 12.35 -14.82 5.63
N GLU A 189 11.50 -15.00 4.62
CA GLU A 189 10.21 -15.66 4.73
C GLU A 189 10.30 -17.13 5.21
N ASP A 190 11.52 -17.68 5.19
CA ASP A 190 11.90 -19.02 5.68
C ASP A 190 12.49 -19.01 7.10
N THR A 191 12.60 -17.83 7.75
CA THR A 191 13.32 -17.69 9.02
C THR A 191 12.37 -17.21 10.11
N LEU A 192 12.15 -18.09 11.09
CA LEU A 192 11.37 -17.75 12.27
C LEU A 192 12.03 -16.68 13.11
N VAL A 193 11.18 -15.86 13.64
CA VAL A 193 11.55 -14.80 14.57
C VAL A 193 11.63 -15.37 15.99
N GLU A 194 12.74 -15.09 16.69
CA GLU A 194 12.95 -15.45 18.07
C GLU A 194 12.46 -14.32 19.01
N GLN A 195 12.01 -14.69 20.21
CA GLN A 195 11.73 -13.71 21.27
C GLN A 195 13.00 -13.52 22.12
N ARG A 196 13.50 -12.28 22.18
CA ARG A 196 14.64 -11.91 23.04
C ARG A 196 14.25 -10.77 23.96
N GLU A 197 14.80 -10.77 25.17
CA GLU A 197 14.57 -9.72 26.14
C GLU A 197 15.67 -8.68 26.04
N LEU A 198 15.38 -7.53 25.45
CA LEU A 198 16.32 -6.44 25.22
C LEU A 198 15.73 -5.10 25.67
N GLU A 199 16.59 -4.19 26.08
CA GLU A 199 16.20 -2.79 26.25
C GLU A 199 16.11 -2.10 24.91
N GLN A 200 14.97 -1.48 24.62
CA GLN A 200 14.62 -0.93 23.33
C GLN A 200 13.91 0.41 23.45
N TRP A 201 14.03 1.23 22.44
CA TRP A 201 13.26 2.45 22.28
C TRP A 201 11.94 2.17 21.54
N PHE A 202 10.87 2.74 22.07
CA PHE A 202 9.53 2.60 21.51
C PHE A 202 8.91 3.97 21.27
N VAL A 203 8.21 4.12 20.14
CA VAL A 203 7.32 5.24 19.85
C VAL A 203 5.90 4.86 20.27
N ARG A 204 5.22 5.73 21.02
CA ARG A 204 3.84 5.52 21.53
C ARG A 204 2.80 5.73 20.43
N THR A 205 2.84 4.92 19.37
CA THR A 205 1.86 4.95 18.29
C THR A 205 0.45 4.66 18.79
N THR A 206 0.33 3.89 19.88
CA THR A 206 -0.95 3.57 20.51
C THR A 206 -1.69 4.80 21.06
N LYS A 207 -0.98 5.90 21.35
CA LYS A 207 -1.63 7.16 21.73
C LYS A 207 -2.51 7.76 20.64
N TYR A 208 -2.23 7.42 19.40
CA TYR A 208 -2.99 7.86 18.22
C TYR A 208 -3.90 6.76 17.65
N ALA A 209 -4.01 5.60 18.32
CA ALA A 209 -4.76 4.45 17.81
C ALA A 209 -6.22 4.77 17.47
N GLU A 210 -6.91 5.50 18.35
CA GLU A 210 -8.31 5.93 18.15
C GLU A 210 -8.42 6.85 16.92
N GLU A 211 -7.57 7.85 16.84
CA GLU A 211 -7.57 8.81 15.74
C GLU A 211 -7.18 8.16 14.41
N LEU A 212 -6.14 7.30 14.42
CA LEU A 212 -5.75 6.51 13.25
C LEU A 212 -6.88 5.62 12.74
N LEU A 213 -7.70 5.07 13.66
CA LEU A 213 -8.83 4.24 13.30
C LEU A 213 -9.99 5.06 12.72
N ASN A 214 -10.40 6.13 13.42
CA ASN A 214 -11.54 6.94 13.03
C ASN A 214 -11.29 7.67 11.70
N ASP A 215 -10.07 8.13 11.49
CA ASP A 215 -9.70 8.86 10.27
C ASP A 215 -9.60 7.95 9.02
N LEU A 216 -9.66 6.61 9.17
CA LEU A 216 -9.80 5.71 8.02
C LEU A 216 -11.08 6.00 7.21
N ASP A 217 -12.10 6.54 7.84
CA ASP A 217 -13.35 6.87 7.17
C ASP A 217 -13.24 8.15 6.33
N LYS A 218 -12.25 9.01 6.62
CA LYS A 218 -11.90 10.20 5.82
C LYS A 218 -11.09 9.85 4.56
N LEU A 219 -10.49 8.65 4.50
CA LEU A 219 -9.59 8.21 3.42
C LEU A 219 -10.38 7.59 2.26
N GLU A 220 -11.34 8.32 1.70
CA GLU A 220 -12.20 7.87 0.60
C GLU A 220 -11.39 7.55 -0.67
N GLY A 221 -10.28 8.24 -0.90
CA GLY A 221 -9.37 8.02 -2.02
C GLY A 221 -8.40 6.83 -1.85
N TRP A 222 -8.52 6.06 -0.76
CA TRP A 222 -7.70 4.89 -0.51
C TRP A 222 -8.43 3.59 -0.87
N PRO A 223 -7.73 2.57 -1.40
CA PRO A 223 -8.34 1.26 -1.67
C PRO A 223 -8.97 0.65 -0.41
N ASP A 224 -10.18 0.11 -0.53
CA ASP A 224 -10.90 -0.56 0.57
C ASP A 224 -10.07 -1.65 1.23
N LYS A 225 -9.30 -2.40 0.44
CA LYS A 225 -8.39 -3.42 0.94
C LYS A 225 -7.38 -2.86 1.94
N VAL A 226 -6.76 -1.71 1.65
CA VAL A 226 -5.77 -1.06 2.52
C VAL A 226 -6.44 -0.56 3.80
N ARG A 227 -7.60 0.11 3.69
CA ARG A 227 -8.37 0.59 4.85
C ARG A 227 -8.77 -0.57 5.76
N THR A 228 -9.23 -1.67 5.19
CA THR A 228 -9.59 -2.89 5.92
C THR A 228 -8.37 -3.51 6.62
N MET A 229 -7.22 -3.60 5.93
CA MET A 229 -5.98 -4.10 6.53
C MET A 229 -5.56 -3.25 7.73
N GLN A 230 -5.61 -1.92 7.62
CA GLN A 230 -5.27 -1.02 8.74
C GLN A 230 -6.29 -1.11 9.88
N ARG A 231 -7.59 -1.15 9.57
CA ARG A 231 -8.65 -1.32 10.58
C ARG A 231 -8.44 -2.61 11.39
N ASN A 232 -8.16 -3.70 10.71
CA ASN A 232 -7.89 -4.99 11.36
C ASN A 232 -6.60 -4.98 12.17
N TRP A 233 -5.56 -4.28 11.68
CA TRP A 233 -4.28 -4.17 12.38
C TRP A 233 -4.38 -3.32 13.64
N ILE A 234 -5.05 -2.18 13.57
CA ILE A 234 -5.32 -1.33 14.74
C ILE A 234 -6.18 -2.11 15.73
N GLY A 235 -7.21 -2.83 15.25
CA GLY A 235 -7.95 -3.84 15.96
C GLY A 235 -8.51 -3.35 17.29
N ARG A 236 -9.39 -2.34 17.24
CA ARG A 236 -10.11 -1.82 18.41
C ARG A 236 -11.10 -2.86 18.93
N SER A 237 -11.03 -3.16 20.19
CA SER A 237 -11.96 -4.04 20.89
C SER A 237 -12.50 -3.36 22.13
N GLU A 238 -13.81 -3.28 22.23
CA GLU A 238 -14.50 -2.85 23.43
C GLU A 238 -14.84 -4.06 24.28
N GLY A 239 -14.58 -3.98 25.57
CA GLY A 239 -14.84 -5.08 26.48
C GLY A 239 -14.73 -4.64 27.93
N THR A 240 -14.67 -5.62 28.80
CA THR A 240 -14.52 -5.42 30.25
C THR A 240 -13.24 -6.08 30.71
N LEU A 241 -12.41 -5.34 31.40
CA LEU A 241 -11.32 -5.90 32.18
C LEU A 241 -11.90 -6.35 33.53
N VAL A 242 -11.70 -7.61 33.90
CA VAL A 242 -12.23 -8.21 35.15
C VAL A 242 -11.10 -8.86 35.92
N ASP A 243 -11.00 -8.57 37.21
CA ASP A 243 -9.94 -9.06 38.10
C ASP A 243 -10.45 -10.24 38.93
N PHE A 244 -9.93 -11.42 38.63
CA PHE A 244 -10.16 -12.64 39.38
C PHE A 244 -9.14 -12.74 40.51
N LYS A 245 -9.57 -12.70 41.78
CA LYS A 245 -8.67 -12.84 42.94
C LYS A 245 -8.19 -14.28 43.09
N LEU A 246 -6.91 -14.45 43.35
CA LEU A 246 -6.36 -15.78 43.67
C LEU A 246 -6.85 -16.25 45.03
N GLU A 247 -7.20 -17.54 45.15
CA GLU A 247 -7.63 -18.14 46.42
C GLU A 247 -6.43 -18.36 47.32
N GLY A 248 -6.53 -17.92 48.56
CA GLY A 248 -5.57 -18.22 49.63
C GLY A 248 -4.13 -17.85 49.28
N ASN A 249 -3.21 -18.82 49.40
CA ASN A 249 -1.79 -18.69 49.08
C ASN A 249 -1.46 -19.10 47.63
N ALA A 250 -2.40 -19.02 46.71
CA ALA A 250 -2.21 -19.44 45.32
C ALA A 250 -1.17 -18.58 44.56
N GLY A 251 -0.75 -17.43 45.11
CA GLY A 251 0.28 -16.52 44.59
C GLY A 251 0.70 -15.52 45.66
N PRO A 252 1.47 -14.48 45.32
CA PRO A 252 1.76 -13.37 46.22
C PRO A 252 0.47 -12.80 46.82
N ALA A 253 0.53 -12.35 48.06
CA ALA A 253 -0.66 -11.86 48.78
C ALA A 253 -1.36 -10.74 48.02
N GLY A 254 -2.66 -10.90 47.80
CA GLY A 254 -3.47 -9.93 47.04
C GLY A 254 -3.35 -9.99 45.50
N SER A 255 -2.68 -11.01 44.93
CA SER A 255 -2.59 -11.19 43.50
C SER A 255 -3.94 -11.44 42.84
N THR A 256 -4.11 -10.85 41.68
CA THR A 256 -5.27 -11.02 40.82
C THR A 256 -4.83 -11.47 39.40
N ILE A 257 -5.74 -12.18 38.72
CA ILE A 257 -5.62 -12.45 37.29
C ILE A 257 -6.59 -11.52 36.59
N SER A 258 -6.06 -10.55 35.86
CA SER A 258 -6.88 -9.65 35.05
C SER A 258 -7.22 -10.33 33.72
N VAL A 259 -8.49 -10.41 33.39
CA VAL A 259 -9.02 -11.00 32.15
C VAL A 259 -9.72 -9.90 31.35
N PHE A 260 -9.34 -9.72 30.12
CA PHE A 260 -10.09 -8.88 29.18
C PHE A 260 -11.06 -9.74 28.37
N THR A 261 -12.33 -9.37 28.39
CA THR A 261 -13.37 -10.06 27.60
C THR A 261 -14.30 -9.07 26.90
N THR A 262 -14.66 -9.36 25.66
CA THR A 262 -15.72 -8.65 24.93
C THR A 262 -17.11 -9.21 25.27
N ARG A 263 -17.17 -10.35 25.98
CA ARG A 263 -18.36 -11.11 26.33
C ARG A 263 -18.49 -11.28 27.85
N VAL A 264 -18.49 -10.16 28.60
CA VAL A 264 -18.69 -10.22 30.06
C VAL A 264 -20.07 -10.79 30.44
N ASP A 265 -21.04 -10.72 29.51
CA ASP A 265 -22.37 -11.35 29.65
C ASP A 265 -22.31 -12.88 29.85
N THR A 266 -21.20 -13.52 29.44
CA THR A 266 -21.03 -14.97 29.62
C THR A 266 -20.26 -15.36 30.87
N ILE A 267 -19.84 -14.41 31.73
CA ILE A 267 -18.92 -14.64 32.87
C ILE A 267 -19.46 -15.62 33.92
N TYR A 268 -20.78 -15.72 34.07
CA TYR A 268 -21.40 -16.74 34.96
C TYR A 268 -21.23 -18.16 34.42
N GLY A 269 -20.96 -18.31 33.12
CA GLY A 269 -20.61 -19.57 32.47
C GLY A 269 -19.13 -19.90 32.50
N ALA A 270 -18.32 -19.05 33.14
CA ALA A 270 -16.87 -19.28 33.22
C ALA A 270 -16.60 -20.44 34.23
N THR A 271 -16.06 -21.53 33.72
CA THR A 271 -15.76 -22.75 34.48
C THR A 271 -14.27 -22.98 34.74
N SER A 272 -13.41 -22.14 34.13
CA SER A 272 -11.99 -22.07 34.46
C SER A 272 -11.42 -20.71 34.04
N VAL A 273 -10.27 -20.34 34.62
CA VAL A 273 -9.39 -19.29 34.11
C VAL A 273 -8.19 -19.95 33.49
N GLN A 274 -7.83 -19.54 32.27
CA GLN A 274 -6.73 -20.13 31.55
C GLN A 274 -5.66 -19.09 31.28
N LEU A 275 -4.39 -19.46 31.49
CA LEU A 275 -3.22 -18.61 31.35
C LEU A 275 -2.40 -19.07 30.14
N ALA A 276 -1.81 -18.09 29.45
CA ALA A 276 -0.74 -18.37 28.48
C ALA A 276 0.47 -18.98 29.20
N PRO A 277 1.21 -19.90 28.54
CA PRO A 277 2.41 -20.50 29.14
C PRO A 277 3.47 -19.47 29.59
N GLU A 278 3.54 -18.31 28.91
CA GLU A 278 4.47 -17.22 29.26
C GLU A 278 3.88 -16.18 30.23
N HIS A 279 2.69 -16.39 30.77
CA HIS A 279 2.09 -15.44 31.72
C HIS A 279 2.96 -15.28 32.98
N PRO A 280 3.17 -14.07 33.54
CA PRO A 280 4.09 -13.84 34.66
C PRO A 280 3.82 -14.74 35.89
N LEU A 281 2.56 -14.98 36.20
CA LEU A 281 2.20 -15.87 37.35
C LEU A 281 2.62 -17.33 37.14
N VAL A 282 2.81 -17.76 35.89
CA VAL A 282 3.26 -19.13 35.57
C VAL A 282 4.67 -19.37 36.12
N ALA A 283 5.54 -18.36 36.09
CA ALA A 283 6.87 -18.46 36.68
C ALA A 283 6.82 -18.71 38.18
N ASP A 284 5.87 -18.07 38.89
CA ASP A 284 5.66 -18.31 40.33
C ASP A 284 5.03 -19.68 40.61
N PHE A 285 4.11 -20.14 39.76
CA PHE A 285 3.47 -21.44 39.88
C PHE A 285 4.42 -22.61 39.62
N THR A 286 5.40 -22.43 38.74
CA THR A 286 6.37 -23.46 38.37
C THR A 286 7.63 -23.48 39.24
N ARG A 287 7.90 -22.42 40.01
CA ARG A 287 9.13 -22.23 40.80
C ARG A 287 9.54 -23.45 41.64
N TYR A 288 8.57 -24.13 42.27
CA TYR A 288 8.80 -25.30 43.08
C TYR A 288 8.01 -26.52 42.58
N ASN A 289 7.55 -26.52 41.35
CA ASN A 289 6.79 -27.59 40.72
C ASN A 289 7.43 -27.96 39.37
N GLN A 290 8.43 -28.83 39.43
CA GLN A 290 9.18 -29.24 38.25
C GLN A 290 8.29 -29.89 37.16
N PRO A 291 7.35 -30.80 37.46
CA PRO A 291 6.45 -31.38 36.48
C PRO A 291 5.60 -30.32 35.73
N LEU A 292 5.11 -29.34 36.46
CA LEU A 292 4.36 -28.23 35.88
C LEU A 292 5.27 -27.38 34.96
N GLY A 293 6.52 -27.11 35.40
CA GLY A 293 7.50 -26.37 34.61
C GLY A 293 7.87 -27.07 33.31
N ASP A 294 7.98 -28.40 33.35
CA ASP A 294 8.31 -29.18 32.12
C ASP A 294 7.11 -29.22 31.16
N ALA A 295 5.88 -29.35 31.64
CA ALA A 295 4.67 -29.21 30.81
C ALA A 295 4.55 -27.85 30.17
N VAL A 296 4.87 -26.76 30.87
CA VAL A 296 4.88 -25.39 30.35
C VAL A 296 5.92 -25.22 29.21
N LYS A 297 7.14 -25.77 29.40
CA LYS A 297 8.17 -25.75 28.36
C LYS A 297 7.72 -26.47 27.09
N GLN A 298 7.06 -27.62 27.25
CA GLN A 298 6.48 -28.37 26.15
C GLN A 298 5.44 -27.53 25.39
N MET A 299 4.50 -26.89 26.10
CA MET A 299 3.47 -26.03 25.50
C MET A 299 4.06 -24.87 24.72
N ILE A 300 5.11 -24.24 25.25
CA ILE A 300 5.84 -23.17 24.54
C ILE A 300 6.47 -23.72 23.24
N ALA A 301 7.02 -24.92 23.27
CA ALA A 301 7.56 -25.58 22.09
C ALA A 301 6.47 -25.92 21.06
N GLU A 302 5.29 -26.38 21.51
CA GLU A 302 4.13 -26.65 20.67
C GLU A 302 3.62 -25.38 19.98
N GLN A 303 3.44 -24.31 20.74
CA GLN A 303 3.05 -23.00 20.20
C GLN A 303 4.05 -22.51 19.16
N ARG A 304 5.35 -22.67 19.45
CA ARG A 304 6.40 -22.29 18.52
C ARG A 304 6.30 -23.08 17.21
N LYS A 305 6.15 -24.42 17.31
CA LYS A 305 6.02 -25.31 16.14
C LYS A 305 4.76 -24.98 15.31
N ALA A 306 3.63 -24.70 15.98
CA ALA A 306 2.40 -24.32 15.29
C ALA A 306 2.51 -22.94 14.61
N LYS A 307 3.19 -21.97 15.22
CA LYS A 307 3.56 -20.71 14.57
C LYS A 307 4.41 -20.94 13.33
N GLU A 308 5.38 -21.88 13.40
CA GLU A 308 6.26 -22.25 12.29
C GLU A 308 5.50 -22.84 11.11
N ALA A 309 4.46 -23.61 11.37
CA ALA A 309 3.61 -24.22 10.36
C ALA A 309 2.53 -23.28 9.80
N GLY A 310 2.31 -22.12 10.43
CA GLY A 310 1.20 -21.23 10.09
C GLY A 310 -0.16 -21.66 10.63
N ASP A 311 -0.21 -22.70 11.47
CA ASP A 311 -1.42 -23.42 11.92
C ASP A 311 -1.77 -23.15 13.39
N ILE A 312 -1.39 -21.99 13.92
CA ILE A 312 -1.59 -21.69 15.35
C ILE A 312 -3.06 -21.72 15.79
N GLY A 313 -3.97 -21.47 14.84
CA GLY A 313 -5.42 -21.56 15.08
C GLY A 313 -5.95 -22.99 15.18
N GLU A 314 -5.25 -23.93 14.56
CA GLU A 314 -5.61 -25.36 14.47
C GLU A 314 -4.82 -26.23 15.45
N ILE A 315 -3.99 -25.62 16.29
CA ILE A 315 -3.22 -26.37 17.30
C ILE A 315 -4.14 -27.24 18.17
N GLU A 316 -3.78 -28.50 18.37
CA GLU A 316 -4.48 -29.37 19.30
C GLU A 316 -4.43 -28.74 20.70
N LYS A 317 -5.61 -28.51 21.32
CA LYS A 317 -5.71 -27.81 22.60
C LYS A 317 -5.20 -28.70 23.72
N HIS A 318 -4.07 -28.31 24.30
CA HIS A 318 -3.46 -28.95 25.47
C HIS A 318 -3.41 -27.98 26.65
N GLY A 319 -3.60 -28.52 27.82
CA GLY A 319 -3.46 -27.73 29.04
C GLY A 319 -3.06 -28.57 30.25
N VAL A 320 -2.57 -27.90 31.27
CA VAL A 320 -2.23 -28.50 32.56
C VAL A 320 -2.96 -27.74 33.70
N ASN A 321 -3.57 -28.50 34.60
CA ASN A 321 -4.21 -27.94 35.78
C ASN A 321 -3.13 -27.53 36.78
N THR A 322 -3.17 -26.29 37.27
CA THR A 322 -2.22 -25.80 38.26
C THR A 322 -2.58 -26.26 39.69
N HIS A 323 -3.76 -26.87 39.89
CA HIS A 323 -4.37 -27.18 41.21
C HIS A 323 -4.56 -25.95 42.08
N ARG A 324 -4.64 -24.76 41.45
CA ARG A 324 -4.93 -23.49 42.13
C ARG A 324 -6.26 -22.96 41.61
N PHE A 325 -6.85 -22.06 42.39
CA PHE A 325 -8.16 -21.51 42.08
C PHE A 325 -8.14 -20.00 42.09
N ALA A 326 -8.99 -19.41 41.25
CA ALA A 326 -9.35 -18.02 41.28
C ALA A 326 -10.84 -17.87 41.64
N ILE A 327 -11.20 -16.71 42.16
CA ILE A 327 -12.59 -16.40 42.53
C ILE A 327 -13.22 -15.60 41.37
N ASN A 328 -14.30 -16.10 40.80
CA ASN A 328 -15.10 -15.34 39.86
C ASN A 328 -15.79 -14.18 40.63
N PRO A 329 -15.50 -12.91 40.32
CA PRO A 329 -15.99 -11.79 41.11
C PRO A 329 -17.49 -11.52 40.96
N PHE A 330 -18.14 -12.09 39.93
CA PHE A 330 -19.59 -11.98 39.74
C PHE A 330 -20.38 -13.03 40.46
N SER A 331 -19.96 -14.30 40.41
CA SER A 331 -20.68 -15.41 41.03
C SER A 331 -20.17 -15.72 42.43
N GLY A 332 -18.95 -15.32 42.77
CA GLY A 332 -18.28 -15.71 44.01
C GLY A 332 -17.73 -17.14 44.01
N GLU A 333 -17.90 -17.87 42.94
CA GLU A 333 -17.47 -19.26 42.81
C GLU A 333 -15.97 -19.39 42.58
N LYS A 334 -15.42 -20.51 43.05
CA LYS A 334 -14.03 -20.88 42.76
C LYS A 334 -13.93 -21.56 41.42
N VAL A 335 -13.07 -21.07 40.56
CA VAL A 335 -12.78 -21.64 39.26
C VAL A 335 -11.31 -22.09 39.19
N PRO A 336 -11.00 -23.28 38.64
CA PRO A 336 -9.63 -23.78 38.55
C PRO A 336 -8.81 -22.94 37.55
N ILE A 337 -7.52 -22.80 37.83
CA ILE A 337 -6.56 -22.12 36.98
C ILE A 337 -5.83 -23.17 36.15
N TRP A 338 -5.90 -23.02 34.83
CA TRP A 338 -5.20 -23.88 33.89
C TRP A 338 -4.13 -23.08 33.16
N ILE A 339 -3.11 -23.74 32.66
CA ILE A 339 -2.17 -23.20 31.67
C ILE A 339 -2.45 -23.95 30.39
N ALA A 340 -2.68 -23.23 29.29
CA ALA A 340 -3.13 -23.82 28.03
C ALA A 340 -2.33 -23.30 26.82
N ASN A 341 -1.98 -24.22 25.89
CA ASN A 341 -1.14 -23.94 24.75
C ASN A 341 -1.80 -23.10 23.64
N TYR A 342 -3.11 -22.91 23.67
CA TYR A 342 -3.83 -22.07 22.70
C TYR A 342 -4.07 -20.64 23.18
N ILE A 343 -3.69 -20.33 24.41
CA ILE A 343 -3.74 -18.98 24.97
C ILE A 343 -2.43 -18.26 24.67
N LEU A 344 -2.53 -17.10 24.06
CA LEU A 344 -1.37 -16.33 23.64
C LEU A 344 -1.14 -15.14 24.55
N MET A 345 0.11 -14.92 24.95
CA MET A 345 0.50 -13.78 25.78
C MET A 345 0.30 -12.44 25.08
N ASP A 346 0.34 -12.43 23.74
CA ASP A 346 0.22 -11.21 22.92
C ASP A 346 -1.24 -10.74 22.75
N TYR A 347 -2.21 -11.48 23.25
CA TYR A 347 -3.63 -11.13 23.18
C TYR A 347 -4.19 -10.81 24.57
N GLY A 348 -4.76 -9.60 24.71
CA GLY A 348 -5.34 -9.15 25.98
C GLY A 348 -4.30 -9.08 27.10
N THR A 349 -4.57 -9.80 28.20
CA THR A 349 -3.71 -9.89 29.39
C THR A 349 -2.87 -11.17 29.43
N GLY A 350 -2.95 -12.02 28.40
CA GLY A 350 -2.40 -13.38 28.45
C GLY A 350 -3.21 -14.34 29.34
N ALA A 351 -4.40 -13.95 29.74
CA ALA A 351 -5.35 -14.72 30.50
C ALA A 351 -6.76 -14.60 29.94
N ILE A 352 -7.52 -15.68 29.97
CA ILE A 352 -8.94 -15.70 29.59
C ILE A 352 -9.78 -16.35 30.67
N MET A 353 -11.04 -15.97 30.76
CA MET A 353 -12.09 -16.77 31.36
C MET A 353 -12.60 -17.78 30.31
N SER A 354 -12.58 -19.04 30.60
CA SER A 354 -13.08 -20.09 29.74
C SER A 354 -14.59 -20.27 29.90
N VAL A 355 -15.31 -20.10 28.78
CA VAL A 355 -16.78 -20.18 28.74
C VAL A 355 -17.24 -21.24 27.75
N PRO A 356 -17.11 -22.54 28.09
CA PRO A 356 -17.24 -23.64 27.16
C PRO A 356 -18.58 -23.73 26.41
N ALA A 357 -19.68 -23.24 26.99
CA ALA A 357 -20.96 -23.22 26.32
C ALA A 357 -21.03 -22.18 25.20
N HIS A 358 -20.10 -21.18 25.14
CA HIS A 358 -20.19 -20.00 24.27
C HIS A 358 -18.90 -19.69 23.46
N ASP A 359 -17.91 -20.57 23.51
CA ASP A 359 -16.68 -20.50 22.71
C ASP A 359 -16.27 -21.90 22.26
N GLU A 360 -16.01 -22.08 20.95
CA GLU A 360 -15.70 -23.40 20.37
C GLU A 360 -14.38 -23.97 20.92
N ARG A 361 -13.38 -23.12 21.12
CA ARG A 361 -12.06 -23.55 21.63
C ARG A 361 -12.15 -24.01 23.08
N ASP A 362 -12.91 -23.28 23.88
CA ASP A 362 -13.16 -23.61 25.29
C ASP A 362 -14.02 -24.87 25.42
N TYR A 363 -14.96 -25.06 24.50
CA TYR A 363 -15.79 -26.26 24.45
C TYR A 363 -14.97 -27.53 24.18
N ASP A 364 -14.10 -27.49 23.17
CA ASP A 364 -13.20 -28.60 22.86
C ASP A 364 -12.28 -28.92 24.04
N PHE A 365 -11.73 -27.87 24.68
CA PHE A 365 -10.89 -28.02 25.86
C PHE A 365 -11.66 -28.61 27.03
N ALA A 366 -12.85 -28.10 27.30
CA ALA A 366 -13.69 -28.60 28.39
C ALA A 366 -14.10 -30.05 28.19
N LYS A 367 -14.44 -30.48 26.99
CA LYS A 367 -14.71 -31.89 26.67
C LYS A 367 -13.50 -32.78 26.90
N LYS A 368 -12.31 -32.33 26.42
CA LYS A 368 -11.06 -33.09 26.57
C LYS A 368 -10.71 -33.33 28.05
N TYR A 369 -10.84 -32.31 28.88
CA TYR A 369 -10.46 -32.36 30.30
C TYR A 369 -11.64 -32.58 31.25
N LYS A 370 -12.82 -32.85 30.73
CA LYS A 370 -14.06 -33.13 31.47
C LYS A 370 -14.41 -32.01 32.47
N LEU A 371 -14.25 -30.76 32.01
CA LEU A 371 -14.67 -29.58 32.76
C LEU A 371 -16.17 -29.36 32.61
N GLU A 372 -16.78 -28.68 33.58
CA GLU A 372 -18.18 -28.30 33.51
C GLU A 372 -18.46 -27.41 32.28
N ILE A 373 -19.62 -27.59 31.65
CA ILE A 373 -20.10 -26.75 30.55
C ILE A 373 -21.42 -26.15 31.01
N ARG A 374 -21.45 -24.83 31.20
CA ARG A 374 -22.59 -24.12 31.78
C ARG A 374 -23.17 -23.15 30.78
N LEU A 375 -24.42 -23.39 30.37
CA LEU A 375 -25.17 -22.53 29.47
C LEU A 375 -25.67 -21.30 30.22
N VAL A 376 -25.35 -20.09 29.67
CA VAL A 376 -25.78 -18.81 30.25
C VAL A 376 -26.38 -17.83 29.25
N ILE A 377 -26.42 -18.19 27.96
CA ILE A 377 -27.09 -17.43 26.91
C ILE A 377 -28.03 -18.38 26.16
N LEU A 378 -29.28 -17.95 25.99
CA LEU A 378 -30.24 -18.61 25.11
C LEU A 378 -30.48 -17.80 23.83
N PRO A 379 -30.80 -18.45 22.71
CA PRO A 379 -31.25 -17.74 21.53
C PRO A 379 -32.54 -16.96 21.80
N ILE A 380 -32.73 -15.83 21.12
CA ILE A 380 -33.98 -15.08 21.11
C ILE A 380 -34.87 -15.70 20.03
N SER A 381 -36.07 -16.17 20.42
CA SER A 381 -37.11 -16.52 19.43
C SER A 381 -37.89 -15.25 19.03
N ASN A 382 -38.13 -15.09 17.74
CA ASN A 382 -38.99 -14.03 17.23
C ASN A 382 -40.51 -14.43 17.31
N ASP A 383 -40.80 -15.68 17.73
CA ASP A 383 -42.16 -16.17 17.93
C ASP A 383 -42.47 -16.21 19.43
N PRO A 384 -43.42 -15.42 19.93
CA PRO A 384 -43.79 -15.40 21.36
C PRO A 384 -44.37 -16.73 21.85
N GLU A 385 -44.84 -17.63 20.97
CA GLU A 385 -45.40 -18.93 21.31
C GLU A 385 -44.38 -20.07 21.27
N GLU A 386 -43.16 -19.82 20.78
CA GLU A 386 -42.09 -20.80 20.73
C GLU A 386 -41.39 -20.93 22.09
N THR A 387 -41.49 -22.08 22.72
CA THR A 387 -40.75 -22.35 23.94
C THR A 387 -39.24 -22.30 23.66
N MET A 388 -38.49 -21.45 24.42
CA MET A 388 -37.03 -21.38 24.28
C MET A 388 -36.44 -22.77 24.53
N THR A 389 -35.98 -23.42 23.50
CA THR A 389 -35.25 -24.70 23.57
C THR A 389 -33.77 -24.47 23.81
N GLU A 390 -33.14 -25.32 24.60
CA GLU A 390 -31.69 -25.30 24.79
C GLU A 390 -31.00 -25.48 23.43
N PRO A 391 -30.07 -24.57 23.06
CA PRO A 391 -29.38 -24.66 21.75
C PRO A 391 -28.38 -25.82 21.75
N GLN A 392 -27.99 -26.23 20.55
CA GLN A 392 -26.84 -27.12 20.40
C GLN A 392 -25.57 -26.38 20.87
N LEU A 393 -24.77 -27.06 21.69
CA LEU A 393 -23.51 -26.50 22.21
C LEU A 393 -22.30 -26.82 21.29
N PRO A 394 -21.34 -25.91 21.16
CA PRO A 394 -21.31 -24.57 21.75
C PRO A 394 -22.25 -23.58 21.04
N PHE A 395 -22.93 -22.72 21.80
CA PHE A 395 -23.75 -21.63 21.26
C PHE A 395 -22.98 -20.31 21.23
N VAL A 396 -22.41 -19.96 20.09
CA VAL A 396 -21.43 -18.86 19.92
C VAL A 396 -22.09 -17.55 19.46
N ALA A 397 -23.41 -17.45 19.38
CA ALA A 397 -24.10 -16.25 18.92
C ALA A 397 -23.82 -15.02 19.81
N HIS A 398 -23.70 -13.87 19.17
CA HIS A 398 -23.53 -12.57 19.84
C HIS A 398 -24.85 -11.98 20.35
N GLU A 399 -25.96 -12.44 19.82
CA GLU A 399 -27.31 -12.07 20.23
C GLU A 399 -27.95 -13.21 21.00
N GLY A 400 -28.65 -12.84 22.06
CA GLY A 400 -29.28 -13.83 22.93
C GLY A 400 -29.80 -13.18 24.22
N MET A 401 -30.39 -14.00 25.07
CA MET A 401 -30.86 -13.62 26.39
C MET A 401 -30.06 -14.35 27.47
N THR A 402 -29.60 -13.62 28.47
CA THR A 402 -28.86 -14.19 29.62
C THR A 402 -29.75 -15.03 30.50
N ILE A 403 -29.27 -16.21 30.89
CA ILE A 403 -29.85 -17.10 31.89
C ILE A 403 -28.79 -17.51 32.90
N ASN A 404 -29.16 -18.03 34.04
CA ASN A 404 -28.23 -18.51 35.08
C ASN A 404 -27.15 -17.47 35.47
N SER A 405 -27.45 -16.18 35.29
CA SER A 405 -26.52 -15.05 35.44
C SER A 405 -26.86 -14.16 36.65
N GLY A 406 -27.44 -14.75 37.67
CA GLY A 406 -27.82 -14.03 38.90
C GLY A 406 -28.75 -12.84 38.60
N PRO A 407 -28.42 -11.62 39.09
CA PRO A 407 -29.27 -10.45 38.90
C PRO A 407 -29.31 -9.94 37.44
N PHE A 408 -28.50 -10.50 36.57
CA PHE A 408 -28.41 -10.12 35.14
C PHE A 408 -29.15 -11.12 34.24
N SER A 409 -29.82 -12.12 34.78
CA SER A 409 -30.63 -13.06 34.01
C SER A 409 -31.84 -12.36 33.37
N GLY A 410 -32.24 -12.79 32.19
CA GLY A 410 -33.38 -12.23 31.46
C GLY A 410 -33.06 -10.93 30.71
N MET A 411 -31.82 -10.56 30.56
CA MET A 411 -31.40 -9.38 29.79
C MET A 411 -30.92 -9.79 28.40
N SER A 412 -31.05 -8.88 27.43
CA SER A 412 -30.34 -9.02 26.15
C SER A 412 -28.82 -9.02 26.41
N CYS A 413 -28.05 -9.73 25.56
CA CYS A 413 -26.57 -9.72 25.67
C CYS A 413 -26.00 -8.30 25.71
N ALA A 414 -26.52 -7.41 24.86
CA ALA A 414 -26.06 -6.02 24.79
C ALA A 414 -26.30 -5.23 26.11
N ASP A 415 -27.49 -5.39 26.71
CA ASP A 415 -27.81 -4.74 27.99
C ASP A 415 -27.05 -5.38 29.16
N ALA A 416 -26.88 -6.71 29.14
CA ALA A 416 -26.07 -7.42 30.13
C ALA A 416 -24.62 -6.93 30.10
N ILE A 417 -23.98 -6.82 28.94
CA ILE A 417 -22.60 -6.30 28.82
C ILE A 417 -22.48 -4.91 29.44
N LYS A 418 -23.37 -3.98 29.11
CA LYS A 418 -23.36 -2.64 29.69
C LYS A 418 -23.51 -2.63 31.21
N LYS A 419 -24.52 -3.34 31.71
CA LYS A 419 -24.82 -3.38 33.16
C LYS A 419 -23.76 -4.11 33.96
N MET A 420 -23.24 -5.22 33.45
CA MET A 420 -22.19 -5.99 34.10
C MET A 420 -20.86 -5.24 34.13
N SER A 421 -20.52 -4.53 33.04
CA SER A 421 -19.33 -3.64 33.01
C SER A 421 -19.43 -2.54 34.06
N ALA A 422 -20.58 -1.86 34.15
CA ALA A 422 -20.83 -0.82 35.13
C ALA A 422 -20.80 -1.37 36.56
N PHE A 423 -21.37 -2.56 36.77
CA PHE A 423 -21.34 -3.25 38.07
C PHE A 423 -19.92 -3.61 38.52
N ALA A 424 -19.10 -4.12 37.59
CA ALA A 424 -17.70 -4.44 37.87
C ALA A 424 -16.90 -3.19 38.32
N GLU A 425 -17.16 -2.06 37.64
CA GLU A 425 -16.54 -0.78 37.97
C GLU A 425 -17.00 -0.25 39.34
N GLU A 426 -18.33 -0.25 39.64
CA GLU A 426 -18.91 0.13 40.91
C GLU A 426 -18.33 -0.70 42.09
N LYS A 427 -18.16 -2.00 41.87
CA LYS A 427 -17.61 -2.90 42.90
C LYS A 427 -16.08 -2.93 42.96
N GLY A 428 -15.40 -2.25 42.02
CA GLY A 428 -13.94 -2.10 42.01
C GLY A 428 -13.15 -3.36 41.66
N PHE A 429 -13.78 -4.33 40.99
CA PHE A 429 -13.10 -5.53 40.49
C PHE A 429 -13.01 -5.60 38.94
N GLY A 430 -13.34 -4.52 38.26
CA GLY A 430 -13.23 -4.46 36.80
C GLY A 430 -13.59 -3.08 36.30
N LYS A 431 -13.49 -2.90 34.98
CA LYS A 431 -13.90 -1.67 34.31
C LYS A 431 -14.14 -1.90 32.82
N ALA A 432 -15.06 -1.12 32.25
CA ALA A 432 -15.15 -1.01 30.79
C ALA A 432 -13.83 -0.51 30.22
N THR A 433 -13.34 -1.15 29.19
CA THR A 433 -12.00 -0.89 28.66
C THR A 433 -11.99 -1.05 27.15
N VAL A 434 -11.36 -0.11 26.47
CA VAL A 434 -11.03 -0.24 25.05
C VAL A 434 -9.58 -0.70 24.94
N THR A 435 -9.36 -1.75 24.17
CA THR A 435 -8.02 -2.25 23.87
C THR A 435 -7.76 -2.18 22.36
N TYR A 436 -6.49 -2.11 22.00
CA TYR A 436 -6.06 -2.11 20.63
C TYR A 436 -5.08 -3.26 20.40
N ARG A 437 -5.16 -3.88 19.21
CA ARG A 437 -4.17 -4.86 18.77
C ARG A 437 -2.86 -4.17 18.41
N LEU A 438 -2.95 -2.95 17.86
CA LEU A 438 -1.80 -2.09 17.60
C LEU A 438 -0.91 -1.98 18.84
N LYS A 439 0.39 -2.14 18.67
CA LYS A 439 1.41 -1.98 19.71
C LYS A 439 2.25 -0.74 19.43
N ASP A 440 2.95 -0.26 20.46
CA ASP A 440 3.95 0.80 20.27
C ASP A 440 5.06 0.33 19.35
N TRP A 441 5.51 1.22 18.48
CA TRP A 441 6.50 0.93 17.46
C TRP A 441 7.91 0.86 18.04
N GLY A 442 8.53 -0.32 18.02
CA GLY A 442 9.92 -0.52 18.44
C GLY A 442 10.88 -0.04 17.35
N ILE A 443 11.61 1.04 17.63
CA ILE A 443 12.49 1.68 16.64
C ILE A 443 13.96 1.34 16.76
N SER A 444 14.42 0.72 17.84
CA SER A 444 15.83 0.33 18.01
C SER A 444 16.25 -0.77 17.07
N ARG A 445 17.41 -0.58 16.43
CA ARG A 445 18.07 -1.58 15.60
C ARG A 445 19.54 -1.72 16.02
N GLN A 446 20.00 -2.95 16.26
CA GLN A 446 21.38 -3.27 16.61
C GLN A 446 22.19 -3.42 15.33
N ARG A 447 22.19 -2.35 14.53
CA ARG A 447 22.82 -2.29 13.21
C ARG A 447 23.58 -0.97 13.05
N TYR A 448 24.60 -1.02 12.17
CA TYR A 448 25.41 0.15 11.87
C TYR A 448 24.70 1.11 10.92
N TRP A 449 24.15 0.61 9.80
CA TRP A 449 23.66 1.44 8.70
C TRP A 449 22.23 1.93 8.97
N GLY A 450 22.11 3.00 9.73
CA GLY A 450 20.86 3.62 10.14
C GLY A 450 21.09 4.94 10.87
N THR A 451 20.04 5.72 11.09
CA THR A 451 20.10 6.99 11.84
C THR A 451 20.47 6.73 13.31
N PRO A 452 21.59 7.28 13.83
CA PRO A 452 21.94 7.14 15.25
C PRO A 452 20.89 7.78 16.17
N ILE A 453 20.54 7.11 17.27
CA ILE A 453 19.62 7.64 18.26
C ILE A 453 20.34 8.71 19.11
N PRO A 454 19.86 9.96 19.20
CA PRO A 454 20.58 11.09 19.79
C PRO A 454 20.46 11.14 21.33
N MET A 455 20.84 10.06 22.01
CA MET A 455 20.76 9.95 23.47
C MET A 455 22.11 9.60 24.09
N LEU A 456 22.29 10.03 25.36
CA LEU A 456 23.49 9.82 26.14
C LEU A 456 23.14 9.20 27.49
N TYR A 457 24.05 8.36 28.01
CA TYR A 457 24.00 7.78 29.35
C TYR A 457 25.07 8.41 30.24
N CYS A 458 24.65 9.24 31.17
CA CYS A 458 25.52 9.90 32.13
C CYS A 458 25.38 9.23 33.52
N ALA A 459 26.50 8.95 34.19
CA ALA A 459 26.47 8.35 35.50
C ALA A 459 25.79 9.26 36.54
N LYS A 460 25.87 10.59 36.38
CA LYS A 460 25.28 11.57 37.27
C LYS A 460 23.85 11.95 36.93
N ASP A 461 23.61 12.21 35.63
CA ASP A 461 22.33 12.78 35.18
C ASP A 461 21.39 11.73 34.53
N GLY A 462 21.81 10.44 34.50
CA GLY A 462 21.05 9.36 33.87
C GLY A 462 20.97 9.49 32.36
N LEU A 463 19.78 9.30 31.83
CA LEU A 463 19.49 9.39 30.40
C LEU A 463 19.32 10.86 30.00
N VAL A 464 20.18 11.34 29.05
CA VAL A 464 20.25 12.73 28.64
C VAL A 464 20.16 12.83 27.12
N PRO A 465 19.29 13.67 26.54
CA PRO A 465 19.27 13.92 25.10
C PRO A 465 20.51 14.72 24.67
N VAL A 466 20.98 14.48 23.46
CA VAL A 466 21.94 15.35 22.79
C VAL A 466 21.30 16.73 22.57
N ALA A 467 22.05 17.81 22.77
CA ALA A 467 21.48 19.14 22.52
C ALA A 467 21.20 19.37 21.04
N GLU A 468 20.08 20.01 20.71
CA GLU A 468 19.66 20.22 19.31
C GLU A 468 20.75 20.93 18.47
N LYS A 469 21.48 21.86 19.07
CA LYS A 469 22.60 22.58 18.40
C LYS A 469 23.77 21.66 17.99
N ASP A 470 23.89 20.51 18.62
CA ASP A 470 24.94 19.53 18.40
C ASP A 470 24.49 18.40 17.42
N LEU A 471 23.30 18.54 16.85
CA LEU A 471 22.84 17.66 15.78
C LEU A 471 23.44 18.05 14.41
N PRO A 472 23.77 17.10 13.56
CA PRO A 472 23.52 15.66 13.71
C PRO A 472 24.61 14.93 14.49
N VAL A 473 24.24 13.89 15.22
CA VAL A 473 25.19 12.86 15.66
C VAL A 473 25.60 12.07 14.43
N ILE A 474 26.84 12.24 14.01
CA ILE A 474 27.36 11.68 12.75
C ILE A 474 27.66 10.19 12.90
N LEU A 475 27.23 9.41 11.91
CA LEU A 475 27.56 8.00 11.78
C LEU A 475 29.03 7.85 11.39
N PRO A 476 29.88 7.13 12.16
CA PRO A 476 31.29 6.96 11.83
C PRO A 476 31.48 6.11 10.56
N GLU A 477 32.51 6.43 9.75
CA GLU A 477 32.70 5.78 8.44
C GLU A 477 33.43 4.42 8.53
N ASN A 478 34.41 4.31 9.44
CA ASN A 478 35.30 3.14 9.52
C ASN A 478 34.83 2.14 10.60
N VAL A 479 33.69 1.50 10.41
CA VAL A 479 33.13 0.55 11.36
C VAL A 479 33.27 -0.87 10.84
N LYS A 480 33.79 -1.78 11.66
CA LYS A 480 33.83 -3.21 11.36
C LYS A 480 32.42 -3.78 11.63
N ILE A 481 31.74 -4.16 10.58
CA ILE A 481 30.40 -4.74 10.68
C ILE A 481 30.55 -6.25 10.87
N THR A 482 30.09 -6.76 12.02
CA THR A 482 30.04 -8.18 12.34
C THR A 482 28.58 -8.61 12.51
N LEU A 483 28.24 -9.81 12.06
CA LEU A 483 26.91 -10.42 12.27
C LEU A 483 26.82 -11.17 13.61
N ALA A 484 27.76 -10.93 14.52
CA ALA A 484 27.85 -11.66 15.80
C ALA A 484 26.77 -11.30 16.83
N GLY A 485 25.90 -10.34 16.52
CA GLY A 485 24.88 -9.79 17.43
C GLY A 485 25.41 -8.63 18.29
N GLY A 486 24.55 -7.64 18.55
CA GLY A 486 24.92 -6.38 19.17
C GLY A 486 25.17 -5.28 18.15
N SER A 487 25.20 -4.01 18.60
CA SER A 487 25.44 -2.88 17.71
C SER A 487 26.92 -2.74 17.39
N PRO A 488 27.32 -2.73 16.09
CA PRO A 488 28.70 -2.48 15.71
C PRO A 488 29.24 -1.11 16.19
N LEU A 489 28.38 -0.15 16.46
CA LEU A 489 28.75 1.17 16.98
C LEU A 489 29.28 1.10 18.44
N ALA A 490 28.92 0.06 19.19
CA ALA A 490 29.38 -0.13 20.55
C ALA A 490 30.88 -0.40 20.66
N ASP A 491 31.49 -0.88 19.55
CA ASP A 491 32.90 -1.19 19.45
C ASP A 491 33.74 0.00 18.92
N VAL A 492 33.14 1.19 18.74
CA VAL A 492 33.78 2.39 18.22
C VAL A 492 33.94 3.42 19.36
N PRO A 493 35.09 3.47 20.04
CA PRO A 493 35.31 4.36 21.21
C PRO A 493 35.04 5.83 20.90
N GLU A 494 35.44 6.31 19.73
CA GLU A 494 35.27 7.69 19.28
C GLU A 494 33.81 8.08 19.13
N PHE A 495 32.95 7.10 18.81
CA PHE A 495 31.51 7.30 18.74
C PHE A 495 30.86 7.19 20.11
N VAL A 496 31.26 6.18 20.90
CA VAL A 496 30.61 5.85 22.20
C VAL A 496 30.91 6.90 23.24
N ASN A 497 32.16 7.36 23.34
CA ASN A 497 32.57 8.30 24.38
C ASN A 497 32.09 9.72 24.06
N ALA A 498 31.37 10.33 24.98
CA ALA A 498 30.81 11.67 24.82
C ALA A 498 30.89 12.47 26.13
N THR A 499 30.57 13.73 26.03
CA THR A 499 30.47 14.63 27.19
C THR A 499 28.99 14.91 27.48
N CYS A 500 28.59 14.79 28.73
CA CYS A 500 27.21 15.09 29.13
C CYS A 500 26.92 16.60 28.99
N PRO A 501 25.89 16.99 28.24
CA PRO A 501 25.58 18.42 28.06
C PRO A 501 25.01 19.08 29.32
N LYS A 502 24.61 18.31 30.34
CA LYS A 502 24.10 18.84 31.61
C LYS A 502 25.19 19.10 32.63
N CYS A 503 26.04 18.11 32.86
CA CYS A 503 27.04 18.23 33.93
C CYS A 503 28.50 18.40 33.44
N GLY A 504 28.75 18.31 32.14
CA GLY A 504 30.10 18.40 31.56
C GLY A 504 30.98 17.15 31.81
N GLY A 505 30.45 16.14 32.51
CA GLY A 505 31.19 14.91 32.81
C GLY A 505 31.15 13.89 31.68
N PRO A 506 31.88 12.75 31.84
CA PRO A 506 31.87 11.68 30.83
C PRO A 506 30.49 11.04 30.70
N ALA A 507 30.10 10.76 29.47
CA ALA A 507 28.85 10.06 29.13
C ALA A 507 29.12 9.05 28.01
N ARG A 508 28.18 8.10 27.82
CA ARG A 508 28.22 7.14 26.72
C ARG A 508 27.05 7.40 25.78
N ARG A 509 27.29 7.37 24.45
CA ARG A 509 26.25 7.47 23.46
C ARG A 509 25.41 6.20 23.42
N GLU A 510 24.14 6.35 23.04
CA GLU A 510 23.32 5.25 22.54
C GLU A 510 23.96 4.68 21.28
N THR A 511 23.99 3.37 21.17
CA THR A 511 24.63 2.67 20.05
C THR A 511 23.64 1.99 19.10
N ASP A 512 22.38 1.95 19.46
CA ASP A 512 21.34 1.51 18.55
C ASP A 512 21.06 2.61 17.51
N THR A 513 20.68 2.18 16.30
CA THR A 513 20.19 3.04 15.24
C THR A 513 18.66 2.93 15.13
N MET A 514 18.02 3.89 14.48
CA MET A 514 16.60 3.88 14.27
C MET A 514 16.20 2.92 13.14
N ASP A 515 15.00 2.38 13.23
CA ASP A 515 14.34 1.69 12.12
C ASP A 515 14.28 2.58 10.88
N THR A 516 14.59 2.03 9.70
CA THR A 516 14.56 2.76 8.44
C THR A 516 13.18 3.35 8.09
N PHE A 517 12.10 2.81 8.67
CA PHE A 517 10.77 3.41 8.50
C PHE A 517 10.64 4.78 9.16
N VAL A 518 11.53 5.15 10.09
CA VAL A 518 11.63 6.54 10.58
C VAL A 518 12.04 7.47 9.45
N ASP A 519 13.01 7.04 8.64
CA ASP A 519 13.50 7.80 7.48
C ASP A 519 12.37 8.03 6.47
N SER A 520 11.58 7.01 6.19
CA SER A 520 10.53 7.05 5.16
C SER A 520 9.16 7.54 5.66
N SER A 521 9.00 7.89 6.96
CA SER A 521 7.70 8.32 7.48
C SER A 521 7.33 9.78 7.17
N TRP A 522 8.26 10.59 6.72
CA TRP A 522 8.05 12.03 6.50
C TRP A 522 8.77 12.62 5.27
N TYR A 523 9.50 11.84 4.49
CA TYR A 523 10.32 12.27 3.36
C TYR A 523 9.53 13.10 2.33
N PHE A 524 8.28 12.81 2.14
CA PHE A 524 7.39 13.52 1.22
C PHE A 524 7.15 14.98 1.65
N TYR A 525 7.26 15.30 2.94
CA TYR A 525 7.31 16.70 3.40
C TYR A 525 8.66 17.33 3.08
N ARG A 526 9.77 16.57 3.25
CA ARG A 526 11.11 17.06 2.92
C ARG A 526 11.24 17.45 1.46
N TYR A 527 10.62 16.73 0.53
CA TYR A 527 10.62 17.08 -0.88
C TYR A 527 10.06 18.46 -1.19
N THR A 528 9.17 18.97 -0.38
CA THR A 528 8.62 20.32 -0.60
C THR A 528 9.67 21.41 -0.42
N ASP A 529 10.73 21.14 0.38
CA ASP A 529 11.81 22.06 0.68
C ASP A 529 13.10 21.31 1.03
N ALA A 530 13.59 20.56 0.05
CA ALA A 530 14.66 19.56 0.22
C ALA A 530 15.99 20.13 0.71
N CYS A 531 16.29 21.39 0.40
CA CYS A 531 17.55 22.05 0.73
C CYS A 531 17.50 22.87 2.02
N ASN A 532 16.39 22.86 2.78
CA ASN A 532 16.27 23.63 4.01
C ASN A 532 17.26 23.13 5.08
N ASP A 533 18.11 24.01 5.55
CA ASP A 533 19.12 23.71 6.59
C ASP A 533 18.71 24.16 8.00
N ARG A 534 17.58 24.92 8.12
CA ARG A 534 17.08 25.50 9.36
C ARG A 534 15.96 24.70 9.99
N ALA A 535 15.16 24.01 9.16
CA ALA A 535 14.03 23.21 9.56
C ALA A 535 13.91 21.94 8.67
N PRO A 536 13.15 20.92 9.10
CA PRO A 536 12.88 19.75 8.25
C PRO A 536 12.29 20.16 6.89
N PHE A 537 11.46 21.19 6.88
CA PHE A 537 10.85 21.86 5.73
C PHE A 537 10.24 23.19 6.17
N ASP A 538 9.96 24.08 5.23
CA ASP A 538 9.17 25.28 5.49
C ASP A 538 7.68 24.95 5.53
N SER A 539 7.01 25.33 6.62
CA SER A 539 5.58 25.03 6.85
C SER A 539 4.65 25.64 5.79
N LYS A 540 4.96 26.82 5.26
CA LYS A 540 4.13 27.48 4.22
C LYS A 540 4.27 26.77 2.89
N VAL A 541 5.50 26.37 2.55
CA VAL A 541 5.79 25.60 1.32
C VAL A 541 5.12 24.23 1.40
N ALA A 542 5.21 23.56 2.54
CA ALA A 542 4.49 22.30 2.76
C ALA A 542 2.98 22.49 2.65
N GLN A 543 2.41 23.55 3.27
CA GLN A 543 0.98 23.85 3.18
C GLN A 543 0.51 24.08 1.74
N TYR A 544 1.31 24.73 0.90
CA TYR A 544 0.97 24.87 -0.53
C TYR A 544 0.85 23.52 -1.22
N TRP A 545 1.80 22.61 -1.00
CA TRP A 545 1.83 21.30 -1.69
C TRP A 545 0.85 20.27 -1.12
N PHE A 546 0.57 20.29 0.18
CA PHE A 546 -0.32 19.34 0.83
C PHE A 546 -1.77 19.85 0.88
N GLY A 547 -1.96 21.16 1.00
CA GLY A 547 -3.28 21.72 1.31
C GLY A 547 -3.81 21.12 2.62
N ASP A 548 -5.12 20.88 2.67
CA ASP A 548 -5.78 20.26 3.83
C ASP A 548 -5.91 18.73 3.71
N ARG A 549 -5.61 18.16 2.52
CA ARG A 549 -5.91 16.75 2.21
C ARG A 549 -4.71 15.86 2.00
N GLY A 550 -3.51 16.42 1.88
CA GLY A 550 -2.28 15.68 1.68
C GLY A 550 -1.80 15.61 0.22
N ILE A 551 -0.94 14.64 -0.08
CA ILE A 551 -0.43 14.34 -1.43
C ILE A 551 -1.61 13.99 -2.35
N ASP A 552 -1.71 14.66 -3.52
CA ASP A 552 -2.84 14.44 -4.42
C ASP A 552 -2.90 13.01 -4.96
N GLN A 553 -1.76 12.40 -5.24
CA GLN A 553 -1.69 11.01 -5.66
C GLN A 553 -0.41 10.32 -5.19
N TYR A 554 -0.56 9.24 -4.45
CA TYR A 554 0.54 8.40 -3.97
C TYR A 554 0.44 6.99 -4.56
N ILE A 555 1.55 6.45 -5.04
CA ILE A 555 1.60 5.18 -5.77
C ILE A 555 2.62 4.26 -5.11
N GLY A 556 2.22 3.02 -4.78
CA GLY A 556 3.13 2.07 -4.15
C GLY A 556 2.54 0.69 -3.94
N GLY A 557 3.31 -0.21 -3.33
CA GLY A 557 2.91 -1.58 -3.08
C GLY A 557 1.92 -1.71 -1.91
N VAL A 558 0.99 -2.65 -2.01
CA VAL A 558 0.00 -2.95 -0.96
C VAL A 558 0.63 -3.50 0.32
N GLU A 559 1.83 -4.07 0.24
CA GLU A 559 2.61 -4.60 1.38
C GLU A 559 2.91 -3.53 2.43
N HIS A 560 2.92 -2.26 2.05
CA HIS A 560 3.13 -1.14 2.95
C HIS A 560 1.89 -0.71 3.74
N ALA A 561 0.74 -1.35 3.53
CA ALA A 561 -0.54 -0.98 4.14
C ALA A 561 -0.46 -0.88 5.68
N ILE A 562 0.17 -1.85 6.34
CA ILE A 562 0.31 -1.92 7.80
C ILE A 562 1.72 -1.55 8.30
N LEU A 563 2.62 -1.14 7.41
CA LEU A 563 3.98 -0.72 7.68
C LEU A 563 4.11 0.80 7.49
N HIS A 564 4.81 1.19 6.44
CA HIS A 564 5.09 2.57 6.08
C HIS A 564 3.85 3.49 6.13
N LEU A 565 2.69 3.05 5.63
CA LEU A 565 1.49 3.89 5.59
C LEU A 565 0.92 4.19 6.98
N ILE A 566 0.95 3.25 7.94
CA ILE A 566 0.55 3.54 9.33
C ILE A 566 1.52 4.51 9.98
N TYR A 567 2.83 4.30 9.80
CA TYR A 567 3.85 5.18 10.38
C TYR A 567 3.80 6.59 9.79
N SER A 568 3.57 6.71 8.47
CA SER A 568 3.39 8.01 7.81
C SER A 568 2.17 8.77 8.34
N ARG A 569 1.06 8.07 8.59
CA ARG A 569 -0.16 8.65 9.18
C ARG A 569 0.10 9.13 10.61
N PHE A 570 0.75 8.29 11.43
CA PHE A 570 1.15 8.67 12.78
C PHE A 570 2.07 9.90 12.76
N TRP A 571 3.07 9.92 11.89
CA TRP A 571 4.05 11.01 11.79
C TRP A 571 3.39 12.33 11.37
N THR A 572 2.45 12.26 10.43
CA THR A 572 1.65 13.40 10.00
C THR A 572 0.87 13.99 11.18
N LYS A 573 0.15 13.16 11.95
CA LYS A 573 -0.60 13.62 13.13
C LYS A 573 0.32 14.23 14.19
N PHE A 574 1.47 13.64 14.41
CA PHE A 574 2.47 14.18 15.32
C PHE A 574 2.99 15.56 14.86
N MET A 575 3.32 15.73 13.58
CA MET A 575 3.77 17.03 13.04
C MET A 575 2.66 18.09 13.06
N ARG A 576 1.41 17.68 12.83
CA ARG A 576 0.24 18.55 12.99
C ARG A 576 0.13 19.06 14.44
N ASP A 577 0.24 18.18 15.41
CA ASP A 577 0.19 18.53 16.83
C ASP A 577 1.37 19.38 17.27
N MET A 578 2.46 19.38 16.52
CA MET A 578 3.57 20.35 16.68
C MET A 578 3.29 21.70 16.02
N GLY A 579 2.21 21.83 15.25
CA GLY A 579 1.89 23.06 14.50
C GLY A 579 2.75 23.27 13.26
N MET A 580 3.41 22.24 12.76
CA MET A 580 4.24 22.31 11.55
C MET A 580 3.44 22.23 10.26
N ILE A 581 2.32 21.54 10.28
CA ILE A 581 1.42 21.30 9.16
C ILE A 581 -0.04 21.38 9.63
N THR A 582 -0.99 21.45 8.70
CA THR A 582 -2.44 21.55 9.00
C THR A 582 -3.22 20.31 8.57
N ASN A 583 -2.70 19.51 7.65
CA ASN A 583 -3.36 18.30 7.17
C ASN A 583 -3.33 17.17 8.21
N ASP A 584 -4.43 16.44 8.33
CA ASP A 584 -4.59 15.31 9.25
C ASP A 584 -3.97 14.00 8.72
N GLU A 585 -3.94 13.85 7.40
CA GLU A 585 -3.49 12.65 6.71
C GLU A 585 -2.43 12.99 5.64
N PRO A 586 -1.45 12.13 5.40
CA PRO A 586 -0.37 12.43 4.47
C PRO A 586 -0.81 12.40 3.00
N VAL A 587 -1.84 11.65 2.66
CA VAL A 587 -2.19 11.28 1.29
C VAL A 587 -3.69 11.35 1.07
N GLU A 588 -4.12 12.11 0.06
CA GLU A 588 -5.52 12.18 -0.36
C GLU A 588 -5.93 10.90 -1.12
N ARG A 589 -5.17 10.53 -2.16
CA ARG A 589 -5.45 9.35 -2.98
C ARG A 589 -4.26 8.41 -3.02
N LEU A 590 -4.51 7.16 -2.67
CA LEU A 590 -3.54 6.08 -2.73
C LEU A 590 -3.89 5.13 -3.87
N PHE A 591 -2.90 4.80 -4.69
CA PHE A 591 -3.02 3.75 -5.69
C PHE A 591 -2.07 2.59 -5.35
N THR A 592 -2.59 1.38 -5.30
CA THR A 592 -1.78 0.18 -5.08
C THR A 592 -1.64 -0.60 -6.37
N GLN A 593 -0.41 -0.66 -6.89
CA GLN A 593 -0.10 -1.38 -8.12
C GLN A 593 -0.01 -2.89 -7.89
N GLY A 594 -0.32 -3.66 -8.95
CA GLY A 594 -0.05 -5.08 -8.99
C GLY A 594 1.44 -5.39 -9.22
N MET A 595 1.86 -6.58 -8.82
CA MET A 595 3.25 -7.03 -8.99
C MET A 595 3.59 -7.35 -10.45
N VAL A 596 4.86 -7.24 -10.79
CA VAL A 596 5.39 -7.83 -12.03
C VAL A 596 5.98 -9.20 -11.68
N ILE A 597 5.40 -10.23 -12.27
CA ILE A 597 5.79 -11.63 -12.10
C ILE A 597 6.35 -12.16 -13.42
N LYS A 598 7.08 -13.25 -13.38
CA LYS A 598 7.53 -13.97 -14.57
C LYS A 598 7.37 -15.47 -14.35
N ASP A 599 6.78 -16.16 -15.31
CA ASP A 599 6.46 -17.59 -15.24
C ASP A 599 5.58 -17.92 -14.00
N GLY A 600 4.60 -17.07 -13.71
CA GLY A 600 3.67 -17.23 -12.59
C GLY A 600 4.29 -17.02 -11.20
N ARG A 601 5.52 -16.49 -11.10
CA ARG A 601 6.24 -16.28 -9.83
C ARG A 601 6.77 -14.86 -9.72
N LYS A 602 6.86 -14.37 -8.48
CA LYS A 602 7.52 -13.09 -8.18
C LYS A 602 8.94 -13.11 -8.69
N MET A 603 9.35 -12.02 -9.36
CA MET A 603 10.74 -11.86 -9.81
C MET A 603 11.68 -11.83 -8.61
N SER A 604 12.71 -12.65 -8.62
CA SER A 604 13.73 -12.71 -7.57
C SER A 604 15.08 -13.05 -8.17
N LYS A 605 16.13 -12.38 -7.66
CA LYS A 605 17.53 -12.67 -8.07
C LYS A 605 17.90 -14.12 -7.78
N ASN A 606 17.38 -14.70 -6.69
CA ASN A 606 17.62 -16.09 -6.31
C ASN A 606 17.00 -17.10 -7.28
N LEU A 607 15.90 -16.72 -7.94
CA LEU A 607 15.23 -17.56 -8.94
C LEU A 607 15.78 -17.34 -10.35
N GLY A 608 16.63 -16.33 -10.57
CA GLY A 608 17.17 -16.01 -11.88
C GLY A 608 16.14 -15.53 -12.90
N ASN A 609 14.93 -15.14 -12.46
CA ASN A 609 13.82 -14.73 -13.33
C ASN A 609 13.63 -13.21 -13.39
N VAL A 610 14.61 -12.42 -12.93
CA VAL A 610 14.54 -10.96 -12.97
C VAL A 610 14.73 -10.45 -14.39
N VAL A 611 13.84 -9.58 -14.85
CA VAL A 611 13.97 -8.86 -16.13
C VAL A 611 14.66 -7.53 -15.88
N SER A 612 15.82 -7.34 -16.52
CA SER A 612 16.62 -6.12 -16.40
C SER A 612 16.05 -5.01 -17.27
N PRO A 613 15.77 -3.81 -16.70
CA PRO A 613 15.39 -2.66 -17.51
C PRO A 613 16.46 -2.27 -18.55
N ASP A 614 17.74 -2.38 -18.22
CA ASP A 614 18.83 -2.02 -19.13
C ASP A 614 18.85 -2.89 -20.38
N GLU A 615 18.61 -4.21 -20.22
CA GLU A 615 18.50 -5.11 -21.36
C GLU A 615 17.28 -4.79 -22.24
N MET A 616 16.14 -4.46 -21.60
CA MET A 616 14.93 -4.08 -22.33
C MET A 616 15.10 -2.78 -23.09
N VAL A 617 15.70 -1.76 -22.44
CA VAL A 617 15.99 -0.48 -23.08
C VAL A 617 17.01 -0.63 -24.21
N ALA A 618 18.06 -1.42 -24.01
CA ALA A 618 19.06 -1.65 -25.05
C ALA A 618 18.48 -2.39 -26.28
N ARG A 619 17.57 -3.33 -26.06
CA ARG A 619 17.00 -4.16 -27.12
C ARG A 619 15.79 -3.52 -27.81
N TYR A 620 14.90 -2.90 -27.05
CA TYR A 620 13.59 -2.43 -27.56
C TYR A 620 13.38 -0.93 -27.45
N GLY A 621 14.15 -0.24 -26.62
CA GLY A 621 13.99 1.17 -26.29
C GLY A 621 13.23 1.40 -24.98
N ALA A 622 13.40 2.59 -24.41
CA ALA A 622 12.78 3.02 -23.16
C ALA A 622 11.26 3.18 -23.32
N ASP A 623 10.80 3.82 -24.39
CA ASP A 623 9.37 3.97 -24.68
C ASP A 623 8.66 2.62 -24.80
N ALA A 624 9.30 1.60 -25.41
CA ALA A 624 8.73 0.28 -25.51
C ALA A 624 8.61 -0.41 -24.16
N ALA A 625 9.63 -0.29 -23.29
CA ALA A 625 9.61 -0.85 -21.95
C ALA A 625 8.52 -0.20 -21.07
N ARG A 626 8.40 1.13 -21.11
CA ARG A 626 7.35 1.91 -20.41
C ARG A 626 5.95 1.52 -20.88
N LEU A 627 5.74 1.61 -22.20
CA LEU A 627 4.44 1.36 -22.81
C LEU A 627 3.96 -0.07 -22.55
N TYR A 628 4.85 -1.06 -22.64
CA TYR A 628 4.52 -2.45 -22.36
C TYR A 628 4.14 -2.66 -20.89
N SER A 629 4.86 -2.05 -19.95
CA SER A 629 4.56 -2.16 -18.54
C SER A 629 3.19 -1.60 -18.14
N LEU A 630 2.67 -0.64 -18.94
CA LEU A 630 1.35 -0.02 -18.74
C LEU A 630 0.24 -0.71 -19.55
N PHE A 631 0.60 -1.37 -20.67
CA PHE A 631 -0.35 -1.98 -21.58
C PHE A 631 -0.74 -3.41 -21.20
N ALA A 632 0.23 -4.22 -20.74
CA ALA A 632 0.09 -5.68 -20.64
C ALA A 632 -0.93 -6.14 -19.60
N ALA A 633 -1.23 -5.31 -18.58
CA ALA A 633 -2.25 -5.58 -17.59
C ALA A 633 -2.78 -4.26 -16.98
N PRO A 634 -4.01 -4.25 -16.45
CA PRO A 634 -4.49 -3.14 -15.63
C PRO A 634 -3.50 -2.85 -14.49
N PRO A 635 -3.24 -1.58 -14.15
CA PRO A 635 -2.21 -1.23 -13.17
C PRO A 635 -2.37 -1.84 -11.78
N ASP A 636 -3.61 -2.10 -11.35
CA ASP A 636 -3.97 -2.73 -10.07
C ASP A 636 -3.85 -4.27 -10.07
N ARG A 637 -3.63 -4.88 -11.25
CA ARG A 637 -3.49 -6.33 -11.43
C ARG A 637 -2.03 -6.72 -11.62
N ASP A 638 -1.71 -7.95 -11.25
CA ASP A 638 -0.39 -8.52 -11.51
C ASP A 638 -0.14 -8.62 -13.03
N LEU A 639 1.10 -8.35 -13.42
CA LEU A 639 1.55 -8.45 -14.79
C LEU A 639 2.51 -9.64 -14.92
N ASP A 640 2.11 -10.65 -15.67
CA ASP A 640 3.00 -11.74 -16.04
C ASP A 640 3.81 -11.35 -17.28
N TRP A 641 5.13 -11.15 -17.08
CA TRP A 641 6.03 -10.63 -18.09
C TRP A 641 6.26 -11.63 -19.22
N GLN A 642 6.02 -11.20 -20.45
CA GLN A 642 6.26 -11.97 -21.66
C GLN A 642 7.05 -11.19 -22.68
N ASP A 643 8.17 -11.71 -23.11
CA ASP A 643 9.08 -11.04 -24.05
C ASP A 643 8.43 -10.78 -25.43
N SER A 644 7.52 -11.65 -25.88
CA SER A 644 6.76 -11.45 -27.14
C SER A 644 5.84 -10.22 -27.12
N GLY A 645 5.39 -9.83 -25.91
CA GLY A 645 4.50 -8.66 -25.77
C GLY A 645 5.22 -7.35 -26.04
N ILE A 646 6.44 -7.17 -25.54
CA ILE A 646 7.21 -5.94 -25.77
C ILE A 646 7.60 -5.80 -27.26
N GLU A 647 7.82 -6.89 -27.98
CA GLU A 647 8.03 -6.86 -29.42
C GLU A 647 6.82 -6.32 -30.20
N GLY A 648 5.61 -6.66 -29.73
CA GLY A 648 4.36 -6.10 -30.27
C GLY A 648 4.30 -4.59 -30.09
N ILE A 649 4.71 -4.10 -28.92
CA ILE A 649 4.77 -2.66 -28.63
C ILE A 649 5.82 -1.95 -29.51
N GLN A 650 7.00 -2.53 -29.68
CA GLN A 650 8.03 -1.97 -30.55
C GLN A 650 7.52 -1.84 -32.00
N ARG A 651 6.81 -2.86 -32.51
CA ARG A 651 6.19 -2.79 -33.85
C ARG A 651 5.13 -1.70 -33.93
N PHE A 652 4.35 -1.49 -32.87
CA PHE A 652 3.36 -0.41 -32.78
C PHE A 652 4.03 0.97 -32.84
N LEU A 653 5.07 1.23 -32.04
CA LEU A 653 5.83 2.50 -32.10
C LEU A 653 6.45 2.74 -33.49
N GLY A 654 6.99 1.70 -34.09
CA GLY A 654 7.49 1.76 -35.46
C GLY A 654 6.41 2.08 -36.50
N ARG A 655 5.18 1.58 -36.31
CA ARG A 655 4.05 1.96 -37.19
C ARG A 655 3.68 3.43 -37.03
N VAL A 656 3.60 3.92 -35.78
CA VAL A 656 3.32 5.33 -35.52
C VAL A 656 4.36 6.22 -36.21
N TYR A 657 5.65 5.94 -35.99
CA TYR A 657 6.74 6.69 -36.61
C TYR A 657 6.64 6.71 -38.17
N ARG A 658 6.43 5.54 -38.75
CA ARG A 658 6.32 5.38 -40.22
C ARG A 658 5.13 6.16 -40.77
N PHE A 659 3.98 6.14 -40.08
CA PHE A 659 2.82 6.94 -40.53
C PHE A 659 3.16 8.44 -40.60
N PHE A 660 3.87 8.96 -39.60
CA PHE A 660 4.30 10.37 -39.61
C PHE A 660 5.36 10.66 -40.67
N VAL A 661 6.34 9.79 -40.87
CA VAL A 661 7.33 9.99 -41.94
C VAL A 661 6.65 10.13 -43.32
N ARG A 662 5.62 9.31 -43.58
CA ARG A 662 4.88 9.34 -44.86
C ARG A 662 3.92 10.52 -44.93
N ASN A 663 3.24 10.86 -43.89
CA ASN A 663 2.07 11.72 -43.89
C ASN A 663 2.21 12.98 -43.01
N ALA A 664 3.41 13.30 -42.49
CA ALA A 664 3.58 14.47 -41.63
C ALA A 664 3.13 15.74 -42.33
N GLN A 665 2.21 16.45 -41.70
CA GLN A 665 1.77 17.77 -42.17
C GLN A 665 2.39 18.83 -41.28
N PRO A 666 3.23 19.74 -41.83
CA PRO A 666 3.62 20.92 -41.08
C PRO A 666 2.39 21.80 -40.86
N ASP A 667 2.48 22.69 -39.89
CA ASP A 667 1.41 23.59 -39.46
C ASP A 667 0.73 24.22 -40.68
N ALA A 668 -0.47 23.71 -41.01
CA ALA A 668 -1.11 24.02 -42.27
C ALA A 668 -1.76 25.39 -42.23
N ARG A 669 -1.41 26.27 -43.15
CA ARG A 669 -2.02 27.61 -43.31
C ARG A 669 -3.37 27.57 -44.05
N GLU A 670 -3.84 26.39 -44.41
CA GLU A 670 -5.10 26.23 -45.16
C GLU A 670 -6.28 26.31 -44.18
N VAL A 671 -7.39 26.85 -44.68
CA VAL A 671 -8.62 26.97 -43.87
C VAL A 671 -9.31 25.60 -43.80
N MET A 672 -9.76 25.24 -42.64
CA MET A 672 -10.55 24.03 -42.45
C MET A 672 -11.81 24.09 -43.34
N PRO A 673 -12.11 23.08 -44.15
CA PRO A 673 -13.33 23.07 -44.95
C PRO A 673 -14.58 23.00 -44.05
N ALA A 674 -15.69 23.58 -44.54
CA ALA A 674 -16.96 23.60 -43.83
C ALA A 674 -17.54 22.19 -43.66
N GLU A 675 -17.27 21.28 -44.57
CA GLU A 675 -17.72 19.88 -44.50
C GLU A 675 -16.55 18.92 -44.71
N LEU A 676 -16.47 17.90 -43.88
CA LEU A 676 -15.50 16.82 -43.97
C LEU A 676 -16.06 15.66 -44.85
N SER A 677 -15.16 14.96 -45.54
CA SER A 677 -15.50 13.73 -46.23
C SER A 677 -15.97 12.63 -45.26
N PRO A 678 -16.65 11.59 -45.73
CA PRO A 678 -17.01 10.46 -44.88
C PRO A 678 -15.80 9.83 -44.19
N GLU A 679 -14.69 9.69 -44.86
CA GLU A 679 -13.43 9.15 -44.33
C GLU A 679 -12.85 10.07 -43.26
N ALA A 680 -12.84 11.38 -43.47
CA ALA A 680 -12.38 12.37 -42.49
C ALA A 680 -13.30 12.40 -41.26
N ARG A 681 -14.62 12.31 -41.47
CA ARG A 681 -15.56 12.20 -40.34
C ARG A 681 -15.34 10.92 -39.50
N ALA A 682 -15.03 9.79 -40.14
CA ALA A 682 -14.70 8.55 -39.41
C ALA A 682 -13.43 8.71 -38.57
N ILE A 683 -12.39 9.37 -39.08
CA ILE A 683 -11.19 9.71 -38.30
C ILE A 683 -11.54 10.65 -37.17
N GLN A 684 -12.33 11.70 -37.40
CA GLN A 684 -12.75 12.68 -36.38
C GLN A 684 -13.47 12.02 -35.25
N ARG A 685 -14.43 11.18 -35.55
CA ARG A 685 -15.18 10.41 -34.55
C ARG A 685 -14.24 9.56 -33.70
N LYS A 686 -13.37 8.80 -34.33
CA LYS A 686 -12.40 7.94 -33.63
C LYS A 686 -11.43 8.75 -32.77
N LEU A 687 -10.97 9.91 -33.25
CA LEU A 687 -10.13 10.81 -32.47
C LEU A 687 -10.84 11.26 -31.19
N HIS A 688 -12.06 11.79 -31.30
CA HIS A 688 -12.81 12.28 -30.12
C HIS A 688 -13.18 11.16 -29.15
N GLN A 689 -13.50 9.95 -29.64
CA GLN A 689 -13.69 8.75 -28.79
C GLN A 689 -12.40 8.41 -28.05
N THR A 690 -11.25 8.47 -28.72
CA THR A 690 -9.94 8.18 -28.12
C THR A 690 -9.57 9.22 -27.08
N ILE A 691 -9.72 10.52 -27.36
CA ILE A 691 -9.46 11.61 -26.41
C ILE A 691 -10.34 11.43 -25.17
N LYS A 692 -11.63 11.16 -25.37
CA LYS A 692 -12.57 10.90 -24.27
C LYS A 692 -12.09 9.73 -23.41
N ARG A 693 -11.80 8.58 -24.04
CA ARG A 693 -11.41 7.37 -23.34
C ARG A 693 -10.15 7.57 -22.51
N VAL A 694 -9.11 8.16 -23.09
CA VAL A 694 -7.86 8.41 -22.41
C VAL A 694 -8.04 9.40 -21.25
N SER A 695 -8.80 10.48 -21.47
CA SER A 695 -9.06 11.50 -20.45
C SER A 695 -9.87 10.93 -19.25
N ASP A 696 -10.91 10.16 -19.53
CA ASP A 696 -11.75 9.52 -18.49
C ASP A 696 -10.92 8.53 -17.65
N ASP A 697 -10.04 7.76 -18.28
CA ASP A 697 -9.19 6.79 -17.58
C ASP A 697 -8.14 7.50 -16.68
N PHE A 698 -7.56 8.63 -17.10
CA PHE A 698 -6.68 9.43 -16.24
C PHE A 698 -7.40 10.09 -15.06
N GLN A 699 -8.68 10.40 -15.21
CA GLN A 699 -9.48 11.08 -14.17
C GLN A 699 -10.04 10.11 -13.12
N GLY A 700 -10.13 8.80 -13.39
CA GLY A 700 -10.80 7.90 -12.49
C GLY A 700 -10.25 6.47 -12.38
N ARG A 701 -10.21 5.74 -13.47
CA ARG A 701 -9.99 4.28 -13.43
C ARG A 701 -8.55 3.84 -13.58
N TRP A 702 -7.69 4.68 -14.15
CA TRP A 702 -6.28 4.40 -14.44
C TRP A 702 -6.04 3.13 -15.27
N HIS A 703 -6.99 2.77 -16.13
CA HIS A 703 -6.87 1.63 -17.04
C HIS A 703 -6.00 2.00 -18.25
N PHE A 704 -4.72 2.25 -18.02
CA PHE A 704 -3.79 2.66 -19.08
C PHE A 704 -3.70 1.66 -20.23
N ASN A 705 -3.91 0.36 -19.96
CA ASN A 705 -4.01 -0.65 -20.99
C ASN A 705 -5.13 -0.34 -22.00
N THR A 706 -6.28 0.18 -21.54
CA THR A 706 -7.39 0.58 -22.42
C THR A 706 -7.11 1.90 -23.12
N CYS A 707 -6.39 2.83 -22.50
CA CYS A 707 -5.90 4.05 -23.15
C CYS A 707 -5.04 3.71 -24.35
N ILE A 708 -4.04 2.86 -24.14
CA ILE A 708 -3.09 2.46 -25.18
C ILE A 708 -3.81 1.69 -26.28
N SER A 709 -4.76 0.81 -25.96
CA SER A 709 -5.60 0.13 -26.96
C SER A 709 -6.38 1.12 -27.82
N ALA A 710 -7.00 2.14 -27.21
CA ALA A 710 -7.74 3.16 -27.94
C ALA A 710 -6.83 3.97 -28.90
N ILE A 711 -5.62 4.29 -28.46
CA ILE A 711 -4.60 4.93 -29.32
C ILE A 711 -4.20 4.01 -30.48
N MET A 712 -4.00 2.71 -30.22
CA MET A 712 -3.71 1.71 -31.25
C MET A 712 -4.84 1.63 -32.30
N GLU A 713 -6.09 1.67 -31.86
CA GLU A 713 -7.27 1.68 -32.74
C GLU A 713 -7.32 2.96 -33.60
N LEU A 714 -7.02 4.14 -33.02
CA LEU A 714 -6.92 5.37 -33.78
C LEU A 714 -5.84 5.29 -34.87
N VAL A 715 -4.66 4.76 -34.55
CA VAL A 715 -3.58 4.52 -35.49
C VAL A 715 -4.03 3.55 -36.59
N ASN A 716 -4.77 2.49 -36.25
CA ASN A 716 -5.32 1.57 -37.29
C ASN A 716 -6.31 2.29 -38.21
N THR A 717 -7.15 3.17 -37.69
CA THR A 717 -8.10 3.98 -38.48
C THR A 717 -7.33 4.89 -39.44
N LEU A 718 -6.25 5.52 -39.00
CA LEU A 718 -5.40 6.34 -39.83
C LEU A 718 -4.72 5.55 -40.96
N TYR A 719 -4.22 4.35 -40.69
CA TYR A 719 -3.68 3.45 -41.71
C TYR A 719 -4.75 3.00 -42.73
N GLY A 720 -5.97 2.71 -42.24
CA GLY A 720 -7.10 2.40 -43.14
C GLY A 720 -7.51 3.55 -44.06
N ALA A 721 -7.13 4.77 -43.70
CA ALA A 721 -7.42 5.98 -44.46
C ALA A 721 -6.24 6.49 -45.35
N GLU A 722 -5.09 5.77 -45.41
CA GLU A 722 -3.91 6.25 -46.17
C GLU A 722 -4.24 6.55 -47.64
N ASP A 723 -5.06 5.75 -48.30
CA ASP A 723 -5.51 6.01 -49.67
C ASP A 723 -6.37 7.29 -49.81
N ALA A 724 -7.20 7.56 -48.77
CA ALA A 724 -8.01 8.78 -48.74
C ALA A 724 -7.13 10.01 -48.48
N ILE A 725 -6.13 9.87 -47.60
CA ILE A 725 -5.11 10.92 -47.36
C ILE A 725 -4.34 11.21 -48.64
N ALA A 726 -3.86 10.19 -49.34
CA ALA A 726 -3.10 10.34 -50.60
C ALA A 726 -3.91 11.00 -51.70
N ARG A 727 -5.25 10.81 -51.72
CA ARG A 727 -6.17 11.45 -52.68
C ARG A 727 -6.67 12.83 -52.22
N ASN A 728 -6.14 13.38 -51.12
CA ASN A 728 -6.59 14.62 -50.49
C ASN A 728 -8.07 14.61 -50.09
N ALA A 729 -8.67 13.43 -49.85
CA ALA A 729 -10.03 13.32 -49.32
C ALA A 729 -10.07 13.64 -47.81
N VAL A 730 -8.92 13.56 -47.14
CA VAL A 730 -8.72 14.04 -45.76
C VAL A 730 -8.02 15.40 -45.86
N PRO A 731 -8.66 16.51 -45.43
CA PRO A 731 -8.07 17.84 -45.52
C PRO A 731 -6.75 17.96 -44.75
N THR A 732 -5.75 18.59 -45.34
CA THR A 732 -4.44 18.82 -44.73
C THR A 732 -4.51 19.45 -43.33
N PRO A 733 -5.29 20.55 -43.10
CA PRO A 733 -5.38 21.16 -41.78
C PRO A 733 -6.00 20.21 -40.76
N PHE A 734 -6.99 19.41 -41.13
CA PHE A 734 -7.60 18.43 -40.29
C PHE A 734 -6.63 17.28 -39.94
N LEU A 735 -5.87 16.78 -40.91
CA LEU A 735 -4.86 15.76 -40.65
C LEU A 735 -3.77 16.27 -39.72
N ALA A 736 -3.34 17.53 -39.83
CA ALA A 736 -2.39 18.18 -38.95
C ALA A 736 -2.92 18.24 -37.49
N GLU A 737 -4.20 18.56 -37.30
CA GLU A 737 -4.87 18.54 -36.01
C GLU A 737 -4.88 17.13 -35.41
N VAL A 738 -5.28 16.12 -36.17
CA VAL A 738 -5.29 14.71 -35.75
C VAL A 738 -3.90 14.24 -35.31
N GLN A 739 -2.88 14.59 -36.11
CA GLN A 739 -1.48 14.25 -35.80
C GLN A 739 -1.01 14.92 -34.51
N ARG A 740 -1.34 16.21 -34.30
CA ARG A 740 -1.01 16.94 -33.10
C ARG A 740 -1.65 16.27 -31.88
N ASP A 741 -2.93 15.94 -31.92
CA ASP A 741 -3.65 15.35 -30.80
C ASP A 741 -3.16 13.91 -30.52
N LEU A 742 -2.80 13.15 -31.58
CA LEU A 742 -2.19 11.83 -31.37
C LEU A 742 -0.84 11.92 -30.65
N MET A 743 0.00 12.91 -30.96
CA MET A 743 1.26 13.15 -30.27
C MET A 743 1.01 13.49 -28.77
N LEU A 744 0.01 14.34 -28.50
CA LEU A 744 -0.37 14.71 -27.14
C LEU A 744 -0.87 13.48 -26.34
N LEU A 745 -1.68 12.63 -26.95
CA LEU A 745 -2.19 11.40 -26.34
C LEU A 745 -1.07 10.37 -26.07
N LEU A 746 -0.03 10.34 -26.90
CA LEU A 746 1.12 9.44 -26.74
C LEU A 746 2.13 9.94 -25.69
N ALA A 747 2.22 11.25 -25.50
CA ALA A 747 3.26 11.88 -24.67
C ALA A 747 3.38 11.32 -23.24
N PRO A 748 2.31 10.97 -22.52
CA PRO A 748 2.42 10.36 -21.20
C PRO A 748 3.04 8.95 -21.22
N PHE A 749 2.85 8.21 -22.29
CA PHE A 749 3.20 6.79 -22.42
C PHE A 749 4.53 6.54 -23.13
N ALA A 750 4.78 7.28 -24.20
CA ALA A 750 5.95 7.16 -25.07
C ALA A 750 6.57 8.55 -25.35
N PRO A 751 7.17 9.18 -24.30
CA PRO A 751 7.60 10.58 -24.39
C PRO A 751 8.70 10.84 -25.41
N TYR A 752 9.61 9.91 -25.62
CA TYR A 752 10.70 10.07 -26.58
C TYR A 752 10.18 10.16 -28.01
N LEU A 753 9.35 9.18 -28.40
CA LEU A 753 8.72 9.19 -29.73
C LEU A 753 7.82 10.42 -29.91
N ALA A 754 7.01 10.75 -28.91
CA ALA A 754 6.11 11.90 -29.00
C ALA A 754 6.87 13.22 -29.23
N HIS A 755 8.00 13.44 -28.54
CA HIS A 755 8.83 14.62 -28.75
C HIS A 755 9.51 14.63 -30.16
N GLU A 756 9.94 13.46 -30.64
CA GLU A 756 10.52 13.35 -32.00
C GLU A 756 9.49 13.72 -33.06
N LEU A 757 8.26 13.21 -32.90
CA LEU A 757 7.17 13.54 -33.82
C LEU A 757 6.75 15.01 -33.75
N TRP A 758 6.77 15.59 -32.54
CA TRP A 758 6.48 16.99 -32.29
C TRP A 758 7.46 17.92 -33.04
N GLU A 759 8.75 17.60 -32.98
CA GLU A 759 9.78 18.31 -33.71
C GLU A 759 9.66 18.07 -35.24
N MET A 760 9.42 16.83 -35.65
CA MET A 760 9.29 16.45 -37.05
C MET A 760 8.16 17.20 -37.76
N THR A 761 7.05 17.43 -37.06
CA THR A 761 5.90 18.17 -37.58
C THR A 761 6.03 19.70 -37.45
N GLY A 762 7.15 20.19 -36.91
CA GLY A 762 7.42 21.62 -36.75
C GLY A 762 6.55 22.34 -35.74
N GLN A 763 6.00 21.60 -34.77
CA GLN A 763 5.19 22.16 -33.69
C GLN A 763 6.02 23.10 -32.82
N LYS A 764 5.42 24.21 -32.38
CA LYS A 764 6.10 25.21 -31.56
C LYS A 764 5.92 24.96 -30.08
N GLY A 765 6.93 25.32 -29.30
CA GLY A 765 6.91 25.20 -27.86
C GLY A 765 7.16 23.77 -27.36
N SER A 766 7.10 23.61 -26.04
CA SER A 766 7.34 22.33 -25.38
C SER A 766 6.08 21.46 -25.45
N LEU A 767 6.22 20.22 -25.89
CA LEU A 767 5.15 19.21 -25.87
C LEU A 767 4.57 19.03 -24.45
N LEU A 768 5.43 19.03 -23.43
CA LEU A 768 5.03 18.87 -22.04
C LEU A 768 4.13 19.99 -21.53
N ARG A 769 4.22 21.19 -22.13
CA ARG A 769 3.44 22.38 -21.77
C ARG A 769 2.30 22.67 -22.74
N ALA A 770 2.15 21.85 -23.77
CA ALA A 770 1.03 21.92 -24.71
C ALA A 770 -0.26 21.49 -24.00
N ALA A 771 -1.37 22.16 -24.36
CA ALA A 771 -2.65 21.86 -23.73
C ALA A 771 -3.15 20.47 -24.14
N TRP A 772 -3.63 19.71 -23.17
CA TRP A 772 -4.29 18.42 -23.40
C TRP A 772 -5.47 18.57 -24.34
N PRO A 773 -5.65 17.66 -25.32
CA PRO A 773 -6.74 17.76 -26.29
C PRO A 773 -8.10 17.58 -25.62
N LYS A 774 -9.09 18.35 -26.10
CA LYS A 774 -10.46 18.27 -25.60
C LYS A 774 -11.33 17.51 -26.60
N TYR A 775 -12.14 16.60 -26.10
CA TYR A 775 -13.12 15.93 -26.94
C TYR A 775 -14.43 16.72 -27.02
N ASP A 776 -15.10 16.62 -28.16
CA ASP A 776 -16.47 17.08 -28.34
C ASP A 776 -17.41 15.87 -28.29
N PRO A 777 -18.37 15.84 -27.34
CA PRO A 777 -19.31 14.72 -27.22
C PRO A 777 -20.18 14.51 -28.48
N ALA A 778 -20.45 15.57 -29.24
CA ALA A 778 -21.24 15.46 -30.47
C ALA A 778 -20.45 14.75 -31.57
N LEU A 779 -19.15 15.04 -31.68
CA LEU A 779 -18.26 14.42 -32.66
C LEU A 779 -17.84 13.00 -32.31
N ALA A 780 -17.96 12.61 -31.04
CA ALA A 780 -17.66 11.26 -30.57
C ALA A 780 -18.82 10.26 -30.81
N LYS A 781 -20.01 10.72 -31.14
CA LYS A 781 -21.16 9.84 -31.38
C LYS A 781 -20.98 9.01 -32.64
N GLU A 782 -21.35 7.73 -32.53
CA GLU A 782 -21.48 6.89 -33.71
C GLU A 782 -22.65 7.41 -34.58
N GLU A 783 -22.44 7.53 -35.88
CA GLU A 783 -23.52 7.82 -36.83
C GLU A 783 -24.38 6.61 -37.09
N GLU A 784 -23.74 5.46 -37.14
CA GLU A 784 -24.39 4.15 -37.26
C GLU A 784 -23.88 3.18 -36.22
N ILE A 785 -24.73 2.30 -35.76
CA ILE A 785 -24.37 1.24 -34.80
C ILE A 785 -24.72 -0.13 -35.38
N GLU A 786 -23.83 -1.09 -35.14
CA GLU A 786 -24.09 -2.49 -35.46
C GLU A 786 -24.86 -3.14 -34.27
N ILE A 787 -26.07 -3.58 -34.56
CA ILE A 787 -26.94 -4.24 -33.55
C ILE A 787 -27.02 -5.73 -33.84
N PRO A 788 -26.53 -6.59 -32.94
CA PRO A 788 -26.73 -8.03 -33.07
C PRO A 788 -28.23 -8.41 -32.94
N VAL A 789 -28.68 -9.23 -33.88
CA VAL A 789 -30.05 -9.77 -33.88
C VAL A 789 -30.00 -11.23 -33.46
N GLN A 790 -30.70 -11.52 -32.39
CA GLN A 790 -30.85 -12.87 -31.85
C GLN A 790 -32.25 -13.43 -32.14
N ILE A 791 -32.33 -14.74 -32.26
CA ILE A 791 -33.58 -15.48 -32.29
C ILE A 791 -33.53 -16.55 -31.20
N ASN A 792 -34.46 -16.48 -30.24
CA ASN A 792 -34.47 -17.31 -29.03
C ASN A 792 -33.12 -17.33 -28.32
N GLY A 793 -32.47 -16.14 -28.19
CA GLY A 793 -31.16 -15.96 -27.51
C GLY A 793 -29.95 -16.40 -28.32
N LYS A 794 -30.10 -16.88 -29.57
CA LYS A 794 -28.94 -17.24 -30.42
C LYS A 794 -28.75 -16.19 -31.51
N LEU A 795 -27.52 -15.68 -31.61
CA LEU A 795 -27.13 -14.72 -32.65
C LEU A 795 -27.41 -15.28 -34.05
N ARG A 796 -28.09 -14.50 -34.88
CA ARG A 796 -28.43 -14.86 -36.27
C ARG A 796 -27.92 -13.91 -37.31
N SER A 797 -27.96 -12.62 -37.03
CA SER A 797 -27.48 -11.56 -37.93
C SER A 797 -26.99 -10.36 -37.12
N ARG A 798 -26.45 -9.40 -37.85
CA ARG A 798 -26.08 -8.07 -37.34
C ARG A 798 -26.58 -7.07 -38.37
N ILE A 799 -27.33 -6.09 -37.88
CA ILE A 799 -27.86 -5.00 -38.71
C ILE A 799 -27.13 -3.71 -38.39
N VAL A 800 -26.95 -2.87 -39.38
CA VAL A 800 -26.37 -1.52 -39.22
C VAL A 800 -27.52 -0.52 -39.33
N VAL A 801 -27.69 0.31 -38.31
CA VAL A 801 -28.74 1.31 -38.23
C VAL A 801 -28.20 2.62 -37.73
N PRO A 802 -28.77 3.80 -38.06
CA PRO A 802 -28.41 5.07 -37.45
C PRO A 802 -28.46 4.98 -35.90
N ALA A 803 -27.49 5.60 -35.23
CA ALA A 803 -27.33 5.45 -33.77
C ALA A 803 -28.51 6.00 -32.95
N ASP A 804 -29.23 6.97 -33.51
CA ASP A 804 -30.39 7.63 -32.92
C ASP A 804 -31.73 7.03 -33.39
N SER A 805 -31.69 5.84 -34.02
CA SER A 805 -32.90 5.14 -34.52
C SER A 805 -33.87 4.79 -33.40
N SER A 806 -35.16 4.96 -33.69
CA SER A 806 -36.21 4.51 -32.76
C SER A 806 -36.23 2.99 -32.63
N GLU A 807 -36.82 2.49 -31.53
CA GLU A 807 -37.02 1.03 -31.32
C GLU A 807 -37.77 0.39 -32.50
N GLU A 808 -38.82 1.05 -32.99
CA GLU A 808 -39.61 0.56 -34.09
C GLU A 808 -38.80 0.39 -35.36
N PHE A 809 -38.00 1.39 -35.71
CA PHE A 809 -37.12 1.36 -36.88
C PHE A 809 -36.07 0.23 -36.78
N VAL A 810 -35.42 0.09 -35.60
CA VAL A 810 -34.42 -0.97 -35.39
C VAL A 810 -35.06 -2.37 -35.51
N ILE A 811 -36.25 -2.55 -34.96
CA ILE A 811 -36.97 -3.84 -35.06
C ILE A 811 -37.40 -4.09 -36.52
N GLU A 812 -37.84 -3.06 -37.24
CA GLU A 812 -38.21 -3.16 -38.66
C GLU A 812 -36.99 -3.59 -39.50
N GLN A 813 -35.83 -2.98 -39.29
CA GLN A 813 -34.59 -3.33 -39.99
C GLN A 813 -34.15 -4.77 -39.62
N ALA A 814 -34.29 -5.17 -38.37
CA ALA A 814 -33.97 -6.53 -37.94
C ALA A 814 -34.88 -7.57 -38.62
N LEU A 815 -36.16 -7.26 -38.80
CA LEU A 815 -37.09 -8.11 -39.50
C LEU A 815 -36.91 -8.11 -41.04
N ALA A 816 -36.36 -7.03 -41.57
CA ALA A 816 -36.04 -6.92 -43.02
C ALA A 816 -34.78 -7.70 -43.40
N ASP A 817 -33.89 -7.98 -42.44
CA ASP A 817 -32.64 -8.73 -42.69
C ASP A 817 -32.92 -10.12 -43.28
N GLU A 818 -32.21 -10.48 -44.32
CA GLU A 818 -32.42 -11.72 -45.09
C GLU A 818 -32.21 -12.99 -44.22
N LYS A 819 -31.16 -12.98 -43.40
CA LYS A 819 -30.81 -14.10 -42.49
C LYS A 819 -31.86 -14.25 -41.38
N VAL A 820 -32.36 -13.14 -40.87
CA VAL A 820 -33.41 -13.12 -39.86
C VAL A 820 -34.72 -13.61 -40.45
N ARG A 821 -35.12 -13.10 -41.60
CA ARG A 821 -36.32 -13.56 -42.36
C ARG A 821 -36.30 -15.06 -42.60
N GLY A 822 -35.18 -15.60 -43.10
CA GLY A 822 -35.01 -17.02 -43.30
C GLY A 822 -35.15 -17.84 -42.02
N ALA A 823 -34.67 -17.35 -40.90
CA ALA A 823 -34.69 -18.06 -39.62
C ALA A 823 -36.04 -18.00 -38.88
N ILE A 824 -36.90 -17.01 -39.20
CA ILE A 824 -38.26 -16.87 -38.63
C ILE A 824 -39.34 -17.37 -39.59
N ALA A 825 -39.00 -17.80 -40.81
CA ALA A 825 -39.93 -18.28 -41.79
C ALA A 825 -40.76 -19.45 -41.24
N GLY A 826 -42.10 -19.34 -41.30
CA GLY A 826 -43.03 -20.34 -40.78
C GLY A 826 -43.18 -20.35 -39.24
N LYS A 827 -42.61 -19.38 -38.54
CA LYS A 827 -42.72 -19.27 -37.08
C LYS A 827 -43.51 -18.03 -36.68
N GLN A 828 -44.18 -18.11 -35.55
CA GLN A 828 -44.91 -16.99 -34.98
C GLN A 828 -43.98 -16.21 -34.01
N ILE A 829 -43.82 -14.90 -34.20
CA ILE A 829 -43.06 -14.03 -33.27
C ILE A 829 -43.96 -13.80 -32.04
N VAL A 830 -43.51 -14.27 -30.88
CA VAL A 830 -44.22 -14.17 -29.62
C VAL A 830 -43.84 -12.88 -28.88
N LYS A 831 -42.56 -12.50 -28.97
CA LYS A 831 -42.06 -11.30 -28.28
C LYS A 831 -40.88 -10.69 -29.03
N LYS A 832 -40.87 -9.36 -29.09
CA LYS A 832 -39.71 -8.57 -29.59
C LYS A 832 -39.10 -7.88 -28.41
N ILE A 833 -37.78 -8.03 -28.22
CA ILE A 833 -37.04 -7.42 -27.13
C ILE A 833 -35.90 -6.59 -27.74
N TYR A 834 -35.93 -5.28 -27.51
CA TYR A 834 -34.88 -4.40 -27.90
C TYR A 834 -34.16 -3.86 -26.64
N VAL A 835 -32.86 -3.94 -26.64
CA VAL A 835 -32.03 -3.29 -25.64
C VAL A 835 -31.25 -2.18 -26.37
N PRO A 836 -31.57 -0.91 -26.10
CA PRO A 836 -31.05 0.22 -26.86
C PRO A 836 -29.53 0.16 -27.09
N GLY A 837 -29.10 0.22 -28.35
CA GLY A 837 -27.72 0.17 -28.77
C GLY A 837 -26.97 -1.16 -28.54
N LYS A 838 -27.64 -2.18 -28.01
CA LYS A 838 -26.98 -3.45 -27.62
C LYS A 838 -27.45 -4.66 -28.41
N MET A 839 -28.73 -4.86 -28.54
CA MET A 839 -29.24 -6.06 -29.22
C MET A 839 -30.76 -6.02 -29.52
N VAL A 840 -31.15 -6.77 -30.53
CA VAL A 840 -32.56 -7.20 -30.74
C VAL A 840 -32.67 -8.71 -30.51
N ASN A 841 -33.63 -9.16 -29.71
CA ASN A 841 -33.95 -10.58 -29.56
C ASN A 841 -35.41 -10.86 -29.94
N LEU A 842 -35.59 -11.66 -30.97
CA LEU A 842 -36.89 -12.11 -31.43
C LEU A 842 -37.21 -13.48 -30.85
N VAL A 843 -38.23 -13.53 -30.00
CA VAL A 843 -38.70 -14.81 -29.44
C VAL A 843 -39.76 -15.38 -30.38
N VAL A 844 -39.48 -16.53 -30.95
CA VAL A 844 -40.37 -17.21 -31.91
C VAL A 844 -40.77 -18.63 -31.43
N LYS A 845 -41.97 -19.03 -31.79
CA LYS A 845 -42.47 -20.37 -31.60
C LYS A 845 -42.71 -21.02 -32.93
#